data_27623ce8d4d01970b4a94072d9ac4a9c
#
_entry.id   27623ce8d4d01970b4a94072d9ac4a9c
#
_cell.length_a   1.000
_cell.length_b   1.000
_cell.length_c   1.000
_cell.angle_alpha   90.00
_cell.angle_beta   90.00
_cell.angle_gamma   90.00
#
_symmetry.space_group_name_H-M   'P 1'
#
loop_
_entity.id
_entity.type
_entity.pdbx_description
1 polymer ?
#
loop_
_entity_poly.entity_id
_entity_poly.type
_entity_poly.pdbx_seq_one_letter_code
_entity_poly.pdbx_strand_id
1 'polypeptide(L)'
;MIGLVFPPLVESNFGSFYPSTAVLAGFLQDRGLEVWQHDLNEDFAEFLLAPAELAPLAEGRVPGAARDSYTASAARWALREPELLVGPDGRHLFGAGRHTGRIVEALAVPFRIDPDEVTLRRGAVESAGDGIFGRFYERWAAGQDGPPVPDGTTLVGISVPMGPQLVPSLLLALRLKAVRPAVRVVLGGPALSLMLVPELERLLADFPEVDAVVRFDGEFPLLSLARQAEAGTWEPERVPGVSCLLADGTPHTKDPAPGPNLNSLPRPVFPAEAMARLSDPVLGVTQARGCYWGKCDYCDFVELYDGSPPFRGRHPDAFVDELEHLVKEHGTRRFSFVTESIPPAFARRMSKLLIERQLDITWSSFVMVDRRFDRELLGLMAASGCEFLVVGMETTITRVLKLVHKSADREENLRFLREAHAAGVKLVVNLIPDLPSTTYEEALQALADVEGLAHCMQSVSVFPFEATRSSRVGRDPEAFGLVVTAPQEGNWQSQYALNHLPNTDPAMTPEQRADIHRRYAAFADRVNGTADAAPREVRVAPDTALRIPVEDFDLYVPDEEGGTDGGGAPAGGSGPGGAVGRGSGSTGRLRAVNLRTKECITLPPAARARLTHLLDGRPFTPRELAAAHGERVADVLVSNLRRSGLLAEAGRD
;
A
#
# COMPACT_ATOMS: atom_id res chain seq x y z
N MET A 1 16.49 27.26 -4.11
CA MET A 1 15.30 26.42 -4.41
C MET A 1 15.47 25.02 -3.82
N ILE A 2 14.43 24.46 -3.21
CA ILE A 2 14.46 23.17 -2.50
C ILE A 2 13.52 22.18 -3.21
N GLY A 3 14.02 20.98 -3.48
CA GLY A 3 13.22 19.88 -4.02
C GLY A 3 12.71 18.96 -2.90
N LEU A 4 11.46 18.51 -3.00
CA LEU A 4 10.89 17.48 -2.15
C LEU A 4 10.37 16.34 -3.02
N VAL A 5 10.89 15.15 -2.80
CA VAL A 5 10.59 14.00 -3.64
C VAL A 5 10.00 12.86 -2.78
N PHE A 6 8.90 12.31 -3.27
CA PHE A 6 8.34 11.06 -2.77
C PHE A 6 8.76 9.93 -3.71
N PRO A 7 9.49 8.90 -3.24
CA PRO A 7 9.99 7.83 -4.09
C PRO A 7 8.88 6.84 -4.46
N PRO A 8 9.06 5.99 -5.48
CA PRO A 8 8.09 4.97 -5.84
C PRO A 8 7.74 4.05 -4.68
N LEU A 9 6.44 3.85 -4.45
CA LEU A 9 5.90 2.94 -3.45
C LEU A 9 5.28 1.73 -4.15
N VAL A 10 6.04 0.65 -4.20
CA VAL A 10 5.64 -0.58 -4.92
C VAL A 10 4.51 -1.35 -4.21
N GLU A 11 4.23 -1.05 -2.96
CA GLU A 11 3.31 -1.85 -2.14
C GLU A 11 1.86 -1.42 -2.18
N SER A 12 1.53 -0.17 -2.54
CA SER A 12 0.12 0.24 -2.61
C SER A 12 -0.12 1.70 -3.01
N ASN A 13 -1.38 1.99 -3.33
CA ASN A 13 -2.01 3.31 -3.29
C ASN A 13 -1.51 4.32 -4.33
N PHE A 14 -1.33 3.89 -5.58
CA PHE A 14 -1.31 4.85 -6.68
C PHE A 14 -2.60 5.68 -6.66
N GLY A 15 -2.48 6.99 -6.80
CA GLY A 15 -3.58 7.92 -6.66
C GLY A 15 -3.87 8.40 -5.23
N SER A 16 -3.05 8.00 -4.26
CA SER A 16 -3.10 8.47 -2.88
C SER A 16 -1.86 9.25 -2.52
N PHE A 17 -2.03 10.51 -2.15
CA PHE A 17 -0.92 11.39 -1.81
C PHE A 17 -0.66 11.40 -0.30
N TYR A 18 0.52 10.95 0.09
CA TYR A 18 0.98 11.04 1.46
C TYR A 18 1.26 12.50 1.85
N PRO A 19 1.02 12.88 3.11
CA PRO A 19 1.15 14.29 3.51
C PRO A 19 2.60 14.75 3.70
N SER A 20 3.60 13.87 3.70
CA SER A 20 4.97 14.19 4.12
C SER A 20 5.59 15.33 3.32
N THR A 21 5.64 15.21 1.99
CA THR A 21 6.18 16.28 1.13
C THR A 21 5.30 17.52 1.13
N ALA A 22 3.96 17.34 1.15
CA ALA A 22 3.01 18.44 1.14
C ALA A 22 3.10 19.30 2.42
N VAL A 23 3.22 18.69 3.60
CA VAL A 23 3.39 19.41 4.88
C VAL A 23 4.73 20.15 4.89
N LEU A 24 5.81 19.49 4.47
CA LEU A 24 7.14 20.11 4.41
C LEU A 24 7.18 21.25 3.39
N ALA A 25 6.54 21.11 2.24
CA ALA A 25 6.45 22.18 1.23
C ALA A 25 5.74 23.41 1.79
N GLY A 26 4.55 23.24 2.35
CA GLY A 26 3.82 24.33 2.99
C GLY A 26 4.64 24.99 4.10
N PHE A 27 5.34 24.19 4.92
CA PHE A 27 6.17 24.70 6.00
C PHE A 27 7.38 25.54 5.52
N LEU A 28 8.06 25.10 4.46
CA LEU A 28 9.21 25.79 3.89
C LEU A 28 8.78 27.05 3.12
N GLN A 29 7.71 26.97 2.34
CA GLN A 29 7.16 28.11 1.57
C GLN A 29 6.67 29.24 2.50
N ASP A 30 5.99 28.90 3.60
CA ASP A 30 5.57 29.88 4.62
C ASP A 30 6.76 30.64 5.23
N ARG A 31 7.97 30.08 5.15
CA ARG A 31 9.23 30.66 5.62
C ARG A 31 10.07 31.29 4.51
N GLY A 32 9.47 31.49 3.34
CA GLY A 32 10.06 32.23 2.21
C GLY A 32 11.04 31.43 1.36
N LEU A 33 11.06 30.09 1.48
CA LEU A 33 11.85 29.24 0.59
C LEU A 33 11.06 28.88 -0.66
N GLU A 34 11.73 28.87 -1.80
CA GLU A 34 11.16 28.36 -3.05
C GLU A 34 11.27 26.85 -3.08
N VAL A 35 10.12 26.15 -3.25
CA VAL A 35 10.01 24.69 -3.14
C VAL A 35 9.31 24.14 -4.37
N TRP A 36 9.90 23.10 -4.96
CA TRP A 36 9.24 22.24 -5.94
C TRP A 36 9.03 20.84 -5.34
N GLN A 37 8.03 20.13 -5.83
CA GLN A 37 7.68 18.79 -5.37
C GLN A 37 7.54 17.84 -6.54
N HIS A 38 7.91 16.58 -6.31
CA HIS A 38 7.70 15.51 -7.27
C HIS A 38 7.26 14.22 -6.58
N ASP A 39 6.13 13.68 -7.02
CA ASP A 39 5.66 12.38 -6.58
C ASP A 39 6.05 11.33 -7.63
N LEU A 40 7.19 10.66 -7.41
CA LEU A 40 7.70 9.64 -8.32
C LEU A 40 6.89 8.33 -8.24
N ASN A 41 5.99 8.19 -7.29
CA ASN A 41 5.10 7.03 -7.24
C ASN A 41 4.09 7.07 -8.39
N GLU A 42 3.51 8.24 -8.66
CA GLU A 42 2.58 8.41 -9.80
C GLU A 42 3.30 8.30 -11.15
N ASP A 43 4.49 8.87 -11.27
CA ASP A 43 5.31 8.74 -12.48
C ASP A 43 5.72 7.29 -12.74
N PHE A 44 6.00 6.53 -11.66
CA PHE A 44 6.32 5.11 -11.76
C PHE A 44 5.12 4.28 -12.22
N ALA A 45 3.89 4.63 -11.79
CA ALA A 45 2.68 4.01 -12.29
C ALA A 45 2.53 4.19 -13.81
N GLU A 46 2.73 5.41 -14.30
CA GLU A 46 2.70 5.70 -15.74
C GLU A 46 3.81 4.98 -16.51
N PHE A 47 5.01 4.89 -15.92
CA PHE A 47 6.11 4.14 -16.49
C PHE A 47 5.77 2.65 -16.63
N LEU A 48 5.18 2.03 -15.59
CA LEU A 48 4.75 0.63 -15.63
C LEU A 48 3.68 0.35 -16.71
N LEU A 49 2.83 1.34 -17.00
CA LEU A 49 1.78 1.24 -18.02
C LEU A 49 2.30 1.43 -19.45
N ALA A 50 3.55 1.79 -19.62
CA ALA A 50 4.14 1.90 -20.96
C ALA A 50 4.18 0.52 -21.64
N PRO A 51 3.79 0.39 -22.93
CA PRO A 51 3.77 -0.90 -23.64
C PRO A 51 5.11 -1.67 -23.58
N ALA A 52 6.23 -0.95 -23.55
CA ALA A 52 7.58 -1.54 -23.43
C ALA A 52 7.82 -2.25 -22.09
N GLU A 53 7.18 -1.78 -21.02
CA GLU A 53 7.28 -2.39 -19.69
C GLU A 53 6.18 -3.46 -19.49
N LEU A 54 4.99 -3.25 -20.06
CA LEU A 54 3.90 -4.22 -19.98
C LEU A 54 4.17 -5.53 -20.76
N ALA A 55 4.81 -5.45 -21.93
CA ALA A 55 5.00 -6.63 -22.76
C ALA A 55 5.85 -7.72 -22.08
N PRO A 56 7.00 -7.43 -21.44
CA PRO A 56 7.76 -8.43 -20.70
C PRO A 56 6.99 -9.07 -19.55
N LEU A 57 6.16 -8.28 -18.84
CA LEU A 57 5.29 -8.78 -17.77
C LEU A 57 4.23 -9.73 -18.31
N ALA A 58 3.55 -9.34 -19.38
CA ALA A 58 2.50 -10.12 -20.03
C ALA A 58 3.01 -11.48 -20.54
N GLU A 59 4.25 -11.52 -20.98
CA GLU A 59 4.92 -12.73 -21.50
C GLU A 59 5.58 -13.59 -20.40
N GLY A 60 5.58 -13.13 -19.14
CA GLY A 60 6.20 -13.84 -18.02
C GLY A 60 7.73 -13.84 -18.07
N ARG A 61 8.33 -12.84 -18.71
CA ARG A 61 9.80 -12.69 -18.85
C ARG A 61 10.45 -11.93 -17.70
N VAL A 62 9.64 -11.41 -16.78
CA VAL A 62 10.12 -10.67 -15.59
C VAL A 62 10.19 -11.63 -14.41
N PRO A 63 11.31 -11.70 -13.67
CA PRO A 63 11.40 -12.47 -12.42
C PRO A 63 10.25 -12.08 -11.46
N GLY A 64 9.62 -13.06 -10.82
CA GLY A 64 8.46 -12.83 -9.95
C GLY A 64 7.11 -12.65 -10.66
N ALA A 65 7.10 -12.57 -12.01
CA ALA A 65 5.87 -12.46 -12.79
C ALA A 65 5.77 -13.61 -13.81
N ALA A 66 5.57 -14.83 -13.34
CA ALA A 66 5.35 -15.97 -14.23
C ALA A 66 4.14 -15.70 -15.16
N ARG A 67 4.15 -16.28 -16.35
CA ARG A 67 3.13 -16.07 -17.41
C ARG A 67 1.70 -16.34 -16.96
N ASP A 68 1.52 -17.25 -16.03
CA ASP A 68 0.23 -17.60 -15.41
C ASP A 68 -0.07 -16.86 -14.11
N SER A 69 0.78 -15.89 -13.72
CA SER A 69 0.57 -15.05 -12.54
C SER A 69 -0.53 -14.01 -12.78
N TYR A 70 -1.07 -13.52 -11.65
CA TYR A 70 -2.01 -12.40 -11.68
C TYR A 70 -1.39 -11.13 -12.29
N THR A 71 -0.11 -10.86 -12.01
CA THR A 71 0.64 -9.74 -12.61
C THR A 71 0.69 -9.82 -14.14
N ALA A 72 1.00 -11.00 -14.69
CA ALA A 72 1.01 -11.18 -16.14
C ALA A 72 -0.39 -11.01 -16.75
N SER A 73 -1.43 -11.45 -16.03
CA SER A 73 -2.82 -11.23 -16.44
C SER A 73 -3.20 -9.75 -16.42
N ALA A 74 -2.79 -9.01 -15.39
CA ALA A 74 -2.99 -7.57 -15.31
C ALA A 74 -2.27 -6.83 -16.45
N ALA A 75 -1.05 -7.25 -16.80
CA ALA A 75 -0.30 -6.68 -17.91
C ALA A 75 -0.96 -6.95 -19.28
N ARG A 76 -1.42 -8.17 -19.54
CA ARG A 76 -2.17 -8.51 -20.77
C ARG A 76 -3.46 -7.70 -20.87
N TRP A 77 -4.17 -7.54 -19.76
CA TRP A 77 -5.38 -6.71 -19.71
C TRP A 77 -5.05 -5.24 -19.99
N ALA A 78 -4.04 -4.66 -19.35
CA ALA A 78 -3.65 -3.28 -19.57
C ALA A 78 -3.21 -2.99 -21.02
N LEU A 79 -2.56 -3.95 -21.67
CA LEU A 79 -2.22 -3.86 -23.10
C LEU A 79 -3.44 -3.94 -24.02
N ARG A 80 -4.48 -4.69 -23.63
CA ARG A 80 -5.69 -4.89 -24.44
C ARG A 80 -6.69 -3.76 -24.26
N GLU A 81 -6.82 -3.22 -23.04
CA GLU A 81 -7.86 -2.28 -22.64
C GLU A 81 -7.26 -0.97 -22.06
N PRO A 82 -6.29 -0.33 -22.73
CA PRO A 82 -5.62 0.86 -22.17
C PRO A 82 -6.61 2.02 -21.94
N GLU A 83 -7.69 2.11 -22.72
CA GLU A 83 -8.74 3.13 -22.57
C GLU A 83 -9.54 3.00 -21.27
N LEU A 84 -9.57 1.80 -20.65
CA LEU A 84 -10.25 1.60 -19.36
C LEU A 84 -9.41 2.09 -18.17
N LEU A 85 -8.13 2.41 -18.39
CA LEU A 85 -7.26 3.02 -17.39
C LEU A 85 -7.42 4.54 -17.32
N VAL A 86 -8.09 5.14 -18.30
CA VAL A 86 -8.23 6.58 -18.46
C VAL A 86 -9.71 6.94 -18.53
N GLY A 87 -10.12 7.99 -17.80
CA GLY A 87 -11.47 8.49 -17.83
C GLY A 87 -11.79 9.29 -19.11
N PRO A 88 -13.07 9.66 -19.32
CA PRO A 88 -13.47 10.48 -20.45
C PRO A 88 -12.80 11.84 -20.53
N ASP A 89 -12.30 12.32 -19.39
CA ASP A 89 -11.55 13.59 -19.24
C ASP A 89 -10.05 13.45 -19.50
N GLY A 90 -9.59 12.26 -19.90
CA GLY A 90 -8.19 11.95 -20.14
C GLY A 90 -7.35 11.71 -18.89
N ARG A 91 -7.97 11.66 -17.70
CA ARG A 91 -7.28 11.44 -16.42
C ARG A 91 -7.26 9.97 -16.04
N HIS A 92 -6.18 9.56 -15.39
CA HIS A 92 -6.03 8.19 -14.92
C HIS A 92 -7.06 7.81 -13.84
N LEU A 93 -7.55 6.57 -13.91
CA LEU A 93 -8.57 6.00 -13.02
C LEU A 93 -7.99 5.14 -11.88
N PHE A 94 -6.68 5.05 -11.73
CA PHE A 94 -6.05 4.17 -10.76
C PHE A 94 -5.94 4.75 -9.34
N GLY A 95 -6.89 5.57 -8.93
CA GLY A 95 -7.01 6.02 -7.55
C GLY A 95 -7.38 4.90 -6.57
N ALA A 96 -7.09 5.11 -5.28
CA ALA A 96 -7.29 4.13 -4.22
C ALA A 96 -8.70 3.51 -4.22
N GLY A 97 -8.77 2.19 -4.10
CA GLY A 97 -10.01 1.43 -4.06
C GLY A 97 -10.71 1.19 -5.41
N ARG A 98 -10.19 1.72 -6.50
CA ARG A 98 -10.68 1.43 -7.84
C ARG A 98 -10.11 0.13 -8.39
N HIS A 99 -10.87 -0.51 -9.30
CA HIS A 99 -10.40 -1.73 -9.99
C HIS A 99 -9.08 -1.49 -10.73
N THR A 100 -8.99 -0.39 -11.47
CA THR A 100 -7.80 0.03 -12.21
C THR A 100 -6.58 0.26 -11.31
N GLY A 101 -6.78 0.79 -10.09
CA GLY A 101 -5.71 0.90 -9.10
C GLY A 101 -5.11 -0.45 -8.73
N ARG A 102 -5.94 -1.47 -8.55
CA ARG A 102 -5.47 -2.85 -8.28
C ARG A 102 -4.67 -3.45 -9.43
N ILE A 103 -5.00 -3.09 -10.67
CA ILE A 103 -4.22 -3.50 -11.86
C ILE A 103 -2.81 -2.91 -11.76
N VAL A 104 -2.69 -1.59 -11.51
CA VAL A 104 -1.39 -0.93 -11.41
C VAL A 104 -0.58 -1.45 -10.22
N GLU A 105 -1.22 -1.66 -9.08
CA GLU A 105 -0.60 -2.31 -7.91
C GLU A 105 -0.05 -3.71 -8.26
N ALA A 106 -0.81 -4.51 -8.99
CA ALA A 106 -0.38 -5.83 -9.43
C ALA A 106 0.84 -5.79 -10.37
N LEU A 107 0.93 -4.77 -11.22
CA LEU A 107 2.08 -4.56 -12.11
C LEU A 107 3.35 -4.21 -11.35
N ALA A 108 3.22 -3.56 -10.20
CA ALA A 108 4.35 -3.15 -9.36
C ALA A 108 4.92 -4.30 -8.50
N VAL A 109 4.10 -5.31 -8.15
CA VAL A 109 4.48 -6.39 -7.22
C VAL A 109 5.82 -7.07 -7.54
N PRO A 110 6.18 -7.42 -8.81
CA PRO A 110 7.46 -8.07 -9.11
C PRO A 110 8.68 -7.21 -8.84
N PHE A 111 8.48 -5.90 -8.66
CA PHE A 111 9.55 -4.93 -8.47
C PHE A 111 9.70 -4.49 -7.01
N ARG A 112 8.90 -5.06 -6.13
CA ARG A 112 9.07 -4.88 -4.69
C ARG A 112 10.46 -5.36 -4.29
N ILE A 113 11.18 -4.50 -3.59
CA ILE A 113 12.45 -4.86 -2.97
C ILE A 113 12.17 -5.12 -1.50
N ASP A 114 12.24 -6.40 -1.10
CA ASP A 114 12.13 -6.75 0.31
C ASP A 114 13.40 -6.28 1.03
N PRO A 115 13.29 -5.38 2.00
CA PRO A 115 14.46 -4.90 2.73
C PRO A 115 15.17 -6.00 3.52
N ASP A 116 14.51 -7.11 3.86
CA ASP A 116 15.12 -8.25 4.54
C ASP A 116 15.96 -9.13 3.59
N GLU A 117 15.72 -9.04 2.29
CA GLU A 117 16.44 -9.79 1.27
C GLU A 117 17.66 -9.04 0.70
N VAL A 118 17.66 -7.71 0.82
CA VAL A 118 18.74 -6.86 0.27
C VAL A 118 19.63 -6.34 1.37
N THR A 119 20.89 -6.75 1.36
CA THR A 119 21.92 -6.09 2.18
C THR A 119 22.09 -4.63 1.73
N LEU A 120 22.03 -3.68 2.65
CA LEU A 120 22.31 -2.27 2.36
C LEU A 120 23.82 -1.99 2.17
N ARG A 121 24.48 -2.86 1.46
CA ARG A 121 25.84 -2.63 0.98
C ARG A 121 25.77 -1.95 -0.38
N ARG A 122 26.63 -0.98 -0.59
CA ARG A 122 26.69 -0.22 -1.84
C ARG A 122 26.58 -1.11 -3.10
N GLY A 123 27.41 -2.15 -3.20
CA GLY A 123 27.37 -3.02 -4.38
C GLY A 123 26.04 -3.76 -4.59
N ALA A 124 25.33 -4.13 -3.53
CA ALA A 124 24.02 -4.77 -3.65
C ALA A 124 22.95 -3.78 -4.11
N VAL A 125 22.99 -2.55 -3.59
CA VAL A 125 22.07 -1.47 -4.02
C VAL A 125 22.34 -1.06 -5.46
N GLU A 126 23.60 -0.89 -5.86
CA GLU A 126 23.97 -0.60 -7.25
C GLU A 126 23.53 -1.71 -8.21
N SER A 127 23.69 -2.98 -7.83
CA SER A 127 23.19 -4.12 -8.62
C SER A 127 21.65 -4.11 -8.75
N ALA A 128 20.91 -3.70 -7.72
CA ALA A 128 19.47 -3.50 -7.83
C ALA A 128 19.11 -2.36 -8.80
N GLY A 129 20.01 -1.40 -9.02
CA GLY A 129 19.88 -0.32 -9.98
C GLY A 129 19.95 -0.76 -11.45
N ASP A 130 20.46 -1.95 -11.76
CA ASP A 130 20.41 -2.50 -13.12
C ASP A 130 18.97 -2.94 -13.53
N GLY A 131 18.05 -2.93 -12.59
CA GLY A 131 16.66 -3.30 -12.77
C GLY A 131 15.74 -2.17 -13.26
N ILE A 132 14.46 -2.30 -12.91
CA ILE A 132 13.39 -1.39 -13.36
C ILE A 132 13.58 0.02 -12.80
N PHE A 133 14.04 0.17 -11.55
CA PHE A 133 14.23 1.50 -10.95
C PHE A 133 15.35 2.28 -11.64
N GLY A 134 16.43 1.61 -12.09
CA GLY A 134 17.48 2.26 -12.86
C GLY A 134 16.95 2.82 -14.18
N ARG A 135 16.20 2.01 -14.95
CA ARG A 135 15.55 2.46 -16.21
C ARG A 135 14.56 3.60 -15.95
N PHE A 136 13.76 3.50 -14.92
CA PHE A 136 12.82 4.55 -14.53
C PHE A 136 13.56 5.87 -14.21
N TYR A 137 14.58 5.84 -13.37
CA TYR A 137 15.35 7.05 -13.01
C TYR A 137 16.16 7.61 -14.17
N GLU A 138 16.62 6.80 -15.10
CA GLU A 138 17.25 7.27 -16.33
C GLU A 138 16.28 8.06 -17.21
N ARG A 139 15.08 7.54 -17.41
CA ARG A 139 14.01 8.22 -18.15
C ARG A 139 13.58 9.50 -17.46
N TRP A 140 13.37 9.45 -16.15
CA TRP A 140 13.02 10.62 -15.34
C TRP A 140 14.13 11.71 -15.42
N ALA A 141 15.40 11.34 -15.24
CA ALA A 141 16.52 12.27 -15.33
C ALA A 141 16.72 12.87 -16.75
N ALA A 142 16.31 12.13 -17.78
CA ALA A 142 16.27 12.61 -19.17
C ALA A 142 15.07 13.52 -19.47
N GLY A 143 14.14 13.69 -18.52
CA GLY A 143 12.93 14.50 -18.70
C GLY A 143 11.85 13.83 -19.57
N GLN A 144 11.89 12.50 -19.72
CA GLN A 144 10.92 11.76 -20.55
C GLN A 144 9.61 11.45 -19.80
N ASP A 145 9.69 11.26 -18.48
CA ASP A 145 8.56 10.88 -17.62
C ASP A 145 8.34 11.84 -16.44
N GLY A 146 8.89 13.04 -16.50
CA GLY A 146 8.72 14.06 -15.48
C GLY A 146 9.70 15.23 -15.63
N PRO A 147 9.49 16.35 -14.93
CA PRO A 147 10.40 17.48 -15.00
C PRO A 147 11.76 17.09 -14.44
N PRO A 148 12.86 17.40 -15.15
CA PRO A 148 14.19 17.23 -14.60
C PRO A 148 14.32 18.10 -13.33
N VAL A 149 15.30 17.78 -12.48
CA VAL A 149 15.62 18.63 -11.32
C VAL A 149 15.83 20.07 -11.79
N PRO A 150 14.99 21.05 -11.36
CA PRO A 150 15.07 22.42 -11.82
C PRO A 150 16.44 23.05 -11.57
N ASP A 151 16.88 23.93 -12.48
CA ASP A 151 18.10 24.69 -12.28
C ASP A 151 17.98 25.60 -11.05
N GLY A 152 19.08 25.75 -10.31
CA GLY A 152 19.09 26.50 -9.06
C GLY A 152 18.65 25.70 -7.84
N THR A 153 18.32 24.41 -7.98
CA THR A 153 18.07 23.52 -6.85
C THR A 153 19.37 23.34 -6.06
N THR A 154 19.31 23.64 -4.76
CA THR A 154 20.46 23.53 -3.83
C THR A 154 20.37 22.31 -2.92
N LEU A 155 19.15 21.83 -2.64
CA LEU A 155 18.89 20.65 -1.80
C LEU A 155 17.69 19.87 -2.35
N VAL A 156 17.78 18.53 -2.31
CA VAL A 156 16.67 17.62 -2.54
C VAL A 156 16.46 16.78 -1.29
N GLY A 157 15.27 16.90 -0.69
CA GLY A 157 14.78 16.04 0.39
C GLY A 157 13.96 14.90 -0.17
N ILE A 158 14.32 13.67 0.20
CA ILE A 158 13.61 12.45 -0.19
C ILE A 158 12.91 11.86 1.03
N SER A 159 11.58 11.71 0.96
CA SER A 159 10.77 11.15 2.05
C SER A 159 10.69 9.64 1.90
N VAL A 160 11.17 8.88 2.89
CA VAL A 160 11.21 7.40 2.91
C VAL A 160 10.24 6.89 3.98
N PRO A 161 8.95 6.72 3.67
CA PRO A 161 7.96 6.36 4.69
C PRO A 161 8.04 4.89 5.09
N MET A 162 8.45 3.99 4.21
CA MET A 162 8.48 2.54 4.45
C MET A 162 9.78 1.91 3.91
N GLY A 163 10.10 0.71 4.40
CA GLY A 163 11.34 0.01 4.05
C GLY A 163 11.54 -0.32 2.58
N PRO A 164 10.52 -0.82 1.89
CA PRO A 164 10.64 -1.12 0.46
C PRO A 164 11.07 0.08 -0.39
N GLN A 165 10.90 1.31 0.13
CA GLN A 165 11.31 2.53 -0.56
C GLN A 165 12.76 2.95 -0.28
N LEU A 166 13.44 2.30 0.66
CA LEU A 166 14.80 2.70 1.04
C LEU A 166 15.80 2.47 -0.09
N VAL A 167 15.80 1.28 -0.70
CA VAL A 167 16.69 0.99 -1.84
C VAL A 167 16.40 1.89 -3.04
N PRO A 168 15.15 2.07 -3.49
CA PRO A 168 14.83 3.05 -4.52
C PRO A 168 15.29 4.48 -4.18
N SER A 169 15.20 4.89 -2.90
CA SER A 169 15.66 6.22 -2.46
C SER A 169 17.17 6.37 -2.53
N LEU A 170 17.93 5.33 -2.16
CA LEU A 170 19.39 5.33 -2.28
C LEU A 170 19.82 5.36 -3.76
N LEU A 171 19.17 4.60 -4.63
CA LEU A 171 19.40 4.64 -6.08
C LEU A 171 19.12 6.05 -6.65
N LEU A 172 18.05 6.69 -6.19
CA LEU A 172 17.73 8.06 -6.57
C LEU A 172 18.82 9.02 -6.10
N ALA A 173 19.33 8.88 -4.87
CA ALA A 173 20.44 9.70 -4.35
C ALA A 173 21.70 9.56 -5.21
N LEU A 174 22.08 8.31 -5.56
CA LEU A 174 23.20 8.04 -6.48
C LEU A 174 22.99 8.73 -7.84
N ARG A 175 21.79 8.63 -8.40
CA ARG A 175 21.46 9.24 -9.69
C ARG A 175 21.48 10.77 -9.64
N LEU A 176 20.90 11.37 -8.60
CA LEU A 176 20.93 12.82 -8.39
C LEU A 176 22.36 13.36 -8.32
N LYS A 177 23.22 12.72 -7.54
CA LYS A 177 24.64 13.11 -7.44
C LYS A 177 25.42 12.94 -8.74
N ALA A 178 25.10 11.92 -9.53
CA ALA A 178 25.72 11.71 -10.84
C ALA A 178 25.39 12.83 -11.83
N VAL A 179 24.14 13.35 -11.83
CA VAL A 179 23.68 14.39 -12.77
C VAL A 179 23.81 15.80 -12.21
N ARG A 180 23.76 15.98 -10.89
CA ARG A 180 23.83 17.27 -10.17
C ARG A 180 24.73 17.15 -8.92
N PRO A 181 26.07 17.03 -9.06
CA PRO A 181 26.98 16.75 -7.92
C PRO A 181 26.93 17.79 -6.80
N ALA A 182 26.59 19.06 -7.13
CA ALA A 182 26.54 20.15 -6.17
C ALA A 182 25.27 20.17 -5.31
N VAL A 183 24.22 19.45 -5.70
CA VAL A 183 22.94 19.39 -4.95
C VAL A 183 23.12 18.58 -3.67
N ARG A 184 22.66 19.13 -2.55
CA ARG A 184 22.60 18.38 -1.28
C ARG A 184 21.45 17.40 -1.31
N VAL A 185 21.71 16.14 -0.97
CA VAL A 185 20.68 15.08 -0.88
C VAL A 185 20.44 14.72 0.58
N VAL A 186 19.21 14.90 1.03
CA VAL A 186 18.79 14.65 2.41
C VAL A 186 17.69 13.59 2.42
N LEU A 187 17.89 12.51 3.15
CA LEU A 187 16.85 11.51 3.37
C LEU A 187 16.13 11.77 4.68
N GLY A 188 14.85 11.43 4.75
CA GLY A 188 14.08 11.49 5.99
C GLY A 188 12.85 10.60 5.92
N GLY A 189 12.15 10.46 7.03
CA GLY A 189 10.91 9.67 7.12
C GLY A 189 10.98 8.52 8.12
N PRO A 190 9.84 7.84 8.36
CA PRO A 190 9.70 6.80 9.37
C PRO A 190 10.71 5.66 9.25
N ALA A 191 10.98 5.19 8.03
CA ALA A 191 11.93 4.11 7.79
C ALA A 191 13.32 4.39 8.38
N LEU A 192 13.79 5.64 8.30
CA LEU A 192 15.09 6.06 8.82
C LEU A 192 15.04 6.42 10.30
N SER A 193 13.89 6.87 10.79
CA SER A 193 13.73 7.26 12.20
C SER A 193 13.80 6.06 13.15
N LEU A 194 13.39 4.88 12.70
CA LEU A 194 13.44 3.62 13.47
C LEU A 194 14.79 2.89 13.38
N MET A 195 15.70 3.35 12.50
CA MET A 195 17.05 2.78 12.43
C MET A 195 17.86 3.11 13.68
N LEU A 196 18.66 2.14 14.11
CA LEU A 196 19.63 2.39 15.18
C LEU A 196 20.74 3.33 14.69
N VAL A 197 21.26 4.17 15.57
CA VAL A 197 22.33 5.12 15.21
C VAL A 197 23.53 4.45 14.53
N PRO A 198 24.06 3.31 15.02
CA PRO A 198 25.19 2.63 14.34
C PRO A 198 24.85 2.14 12.92
N GLU A 199 23.57 1.87 12.65
CA GLU A 199 23.11 1.45 11.32
C GLU A 199 23.04 2.63 10.36
N LEU A 200 22.54 3.79 10.83
CA LEU A 200 22.58 5.05 10.08
C LEU A 200 24.00 5.48 9.76
N GLU A 201 24.91 5.37 10.72
CA GLU A 201 26.31 5.73 10.56
C GLU A 201 26.98 4.87 9.47
N ARG A 202 26.70 3.57 9.44
CA ARG A 202 27.19 2.68 8.39
C ARG A 202 26.55 2.98 7.02
N LEU A 203 25.24 3.28 6.99
CA LEU A 203 24.55 3.66 5.75
C LEU A 203 25.20 4.91 5.15
N LEU A 204 25.45 5.93 5.96
CA LEU A 204 26.11 7.15 5.51
C LEU A 204 27.54 6.91 5.02
N ALA A 205 28.29 6.01 5.68
CA ALA A 205 29.63 5.62 5.24
C ALA A 205 29.61 4.86 3.89
N ASP A 206 28.63 3.98 3.66
CA ASP A 206 28.47 3.24 2.42
C ASP A 206 27.87 4.12 1.27
N PHE A 207 27.12 5.16 1.61
CA PHE A 207 26.45 6.07 0.65
C PHE A 207 26.77 7.55 0.93
N PRO A 208 28.01 8.01 0.67
CA PRO A 208 28.42 9.40 0.88
C PRO A 208 27.69 10.40 -0.05
N GLU A 209 26.91 9.91 -1.00
CA GLU A 209 25.98 10.69 -1.81
C GLU A 209 24.79 11.23 -1.02
N VAL A 210 24.48 10.63 0.12
CA VAL A 210 23.52 11.14 1.09
C VAL A 210 24.25 12.09 2.01
N ASP A 211 24.00 13.39 1.85
CA ASP A 211 24.66 14.45 2.63
C ASP A 211 24.17 14.49 4.09
N ALA A 212 22.93 14.09 4.35
CA ALA A 212 22.36 14.02 5.70
C ALA A 212 21.12 13.14 5.76
N VAL A 213 20.84 12.61 6.96
CA VAL A 213 19.59 11.92 7.30
C VAL A 213 18.88 12.70 8.39
N VAL A 214 17.61 13.06 8.17
CA VAL A 214 16.73 13.70 9.14
C VAL A 214 15.86 12.64 9.81
N ARG A 215 15.92 12.56 11.12
CA ARG A 215 15.14 11.63 11.95
C ARG A 215 13.92 12.34 12.56
N PHE A 216 12.82 11.62 12.72
CA PHE A 216 11.59 12.07 13.38
C PHE A 216 10.92 13.26 12.68
N ASP A 217 10.55 14.33 13.40
CA ASP A 217 9.90 15.51 12.84
C ASP A 217 10.84 16.30 11.92
N GLY A 218 10.49 16.41 10.65
CA GLY A 218 11.40 16.96 9.64
C GLY A 218 11.38 18.47 9.45
N GLU A 219 10.37 19.18 9.96
CA GLU A 219 10.12 20.58 9.62
C GLU A 219 11.29 21.51 9.97
N PHE A 220 11.73 21.50 11.24
CA PHE A 220 12.81 22.38 11.70
C PHE A 220 14.19 21.96 11.19
N PRO A 221 14.55 20.65 11.23
CA PRO A 221 15.82 20.19 10.69
C PRO A 221 15.95 20.52 9.19
N LEU A 222 14.94 20.21 8.40
CA LEU A 222 14.98 20.45 6.96
C LEU A 222 15.05 21.95 6.63
N LEU A 223 14.33 22.81 7.37
CA LEU A 223 14.43 24.27 7.23
C LEU A 223 15.87 24.77 7.49
N SER A 224 16.50 24.24 8.53
CA SER A 224 17.90 24.61 8.85
C SER A 224 18.86 24.17 7.74
N LEU A 225 18.75 22.92 7.29
CA LEU A 225 19.57 22.38 6.20
C LEU A 225 19.34 23.13 4.87
N ALA A 226 18.09 23.46 4.54
CA ALA A 226 17.73 24.21 3.35
C ALA A 226 18.37 25.60 3.34
N ARG A 227 18.30 26.32 4.44
CA ARG A 227 18.94 27.64 4.60
C ARG A 227 20.46 27.57 4.49
N GLN A 228 21.07 26.54 5.08
CA GLN A 228 22.51 26.31 4.95
C GLN A 228 22.90 26.05 3.48
N ALA A 229 22.14 25.19 2.79
CA ALA A 229 22.41 24.90 1.38
C ALA A 229 22.27 26.12 0.48
N GLU A 230 21.28 27.00 0.71
CA GLU A 230 21.12 28.25 -0.04
C GLU A 230 22.22 29.27 0.28
N ALA A 231 22.66 29.31 1.52
CA ALA A 231 23.74 30.21 1.93
C ALA A 231 25.16 29.72 1.56
N GLY A 232 25.27 28.48 1.04
CA GLY A 232 26.56 27.84 0.78
C GLY A 232 27.36 27.48 2.04
N THR A 233 26.71 27.45 3.21
CA THR A 233 27.27 27.01 4.48
C THR A 233 26.68 25.66 4.84
N TRP A 234 27.49 24.61 4.96
CA TRP A 234 26.99 23.27 5.19
C TRP A 234 27.57 22.70 6.49
N GLU A 235 26.80 22.77 7.57
CA GLU A 235 27.15 22.33 8.92
C GLU A 235 26.02 21.47 9.50
N PRO A 236 25.67 20.31 8.86
CA PRO A 236 24.54 19.46 9.25
C PRO A 236 24.69 18.88 10.67
N GLU A 237 25.92 18.69 11.14
CA GLU A 237 26.24 18.23 12.49
C GLU A 237 25.73 19.17 13.61
N ARG A 238 25.40 20.40 13.29
CA ARG A 238 24.84 21.37 14.22
C ARG A 238 23.32 21.27 14.36
N VAL A 239 22.66 20.55 13.43
CA VAL A 239 21.20 20.50 13.36
C VAL A 239 20.67 19.36 14.22
N PRO A 240 19.78 19.61 15.20
CA PRO A 240 19.18 18.57 16.02
C PRO A 240 18.41 17.55 15.16
N GLY A 241 18.51 16.27 15.50
CA GLY A 241 17.84 15.16 14.78
C GLY A 241 18.50 14.78 13.46
N VAL A 242 19.69 15.28 13.16
CA VAL A 242 20.41 14.99 11.93
C VAL A 242 21.57 14.03 12.19
N SER A 243 21.69 13.04 11.28
CA SER A 243 22.87 12.18 11.13
C SER A 243 23.58 12.54 9.82
N CYS A 244 24.91 12.67 9.87
CA CYS A 244 25.73 13.04 8.70
C CYS A 244 27.17 12.52 8.84
N LEU A 245 27.98 12.68 7.78
CA LEU A 245 29.41 12.52 7.86
C LEU A 245 30.06 13.90 8.12
N LEU A 246 31.00 13.93 9.05
CA LEU A 246 31.89 15.09 9.25
C LEU A 246 32.87 15.23 8.08
N ALA A 247 33.59 16.36 8.02
CA ALA A 247 34.55 16.62 6.96
C ALA A 247 35.72 15.61 6.89
N ASP A 248 36.00 14.93 8.00
CA ASP A 248 37.01 13.87 8.08
C ASP A 248 36.44 12.47 7.76
N GLY A 249 35.16 12.38 7.38
CA GLY A 249 34.46 11.14 7.11
C GLY A 249 33.92 10.42 8.33
N THR A 250 34.07 10.99 9.53
CA THR A 250 33.53 10.41 10.77
C THR A 250 32.01 10.59 10.83
N PRO A 251 31.22 9.52 11.08
CA PRO A 251 29.80 9.64 11.30
C PRO A 251 29.47 10.44 12.54
N HIS A 252 28.42 11.25 12.48
CA HIS A 252 27.93 12.05 13.58
C HIS A 252 26.40 12.05 13.61
N THR A 253 25.82 11.83 14.76
CA THR A 253 24.37 11.91 14.99
C THR A 253 24.09 12.85 16.16
N LYS A 254 23.23 13.82 15.94
CA LYS A 254 22.78 14.75 16.97
C LYS A 254 21.40 14.37 17.49
N ASP A 255 21.22 14.48 18.81
CA ASP A 255 19.94 14.20 19.45
C ASP A 255 18.81 15.05 18.85
N PRO A 256 17.57 14.51 18.75
CA PRO A 256 16.44 15.24 18.23
C PRO A 256 15.99 16.36 19.19
N ALA A 257 15.31 17.35 18.65
CA ALA A 257 14.56 18.35 19.38
C ALA A 257 13.06 18.18 19.15
N PRO A 258 12.20 18.69 20.04
CA PRO A 258 10.76 18.62 19.84
C PRO A 258 10.32 19.20 18.50
N GLY A 259 9.44 18.49 17.81
CA GLY A 259 8.83 18.94 16.58
C GLY A 259 7.81 20.08 16.80
N PRO A 260 7.21 20.61 15.72
CA PRO A 260 6.29 21.73 15.79
C PRO A 260 4.97 21.36 16.47
N ASN A 261 4.30 22.37 17.02
CA ASN A 261 2.88 22.27 17.36
C ASN A 261 2.07 22.14 16.07
N LEU A 262 1.31 21.05 15.91
CA LEU A 262 0.56 20.78 14.68
C LEU A 262 -0.49 21.85 14.37
N ASN A 263 -0.98 22.58 15.38
CA ASN A 263 -1.96 23.65 15.17
C ASN A 263 -1.33 24.97 14.67
N SER A 264 0.00 25.06 14.69
CA SER A 264 0.76 26.21 14.15
C SER A 264 1.40 25.91 12.81
N LEU A 265 1.21 24.70 12.26
CA LEU A 265 1.67 24.38 10.92
C LEU A 265 0.86 25.14 9.87
N PRO A 266 1.50 25.66 8.82
CA PRO A 266 0.80 26.16 7.66
C PRO A 266 0.07 25.01 6.95
N ARG A 267 -0.80 25.35 6.02
CA ARG A 267 -1.53 24.36 5.21
C ARG A 267 -0.55 23.56 4.35
N PRO A 268 -0.81 22.26 4.17
CA PRO A 268 -0.02 21.45 3.25
C PRO A 268 -0.22 21.93 1.80
N VAL A 269 0.83 21.82 0.99
CA VAL A 269 0.80 22.13 -0.44
C VAL A 269 1.05 20.85 -1.21
N PHE A 270 0.02 20.30 -1.85
CA PHE A 270 0.14 19.05 -2.61
C PHE A 270 0.68 19.27 -4.02
N PRO A 271 1.31 18.26 -4.66
CA PRO A 271 1.88 18.37 -6.01
C PRO A 271 0.77 18.46 -7.07
N ALA A 272 0.40 19.67 -7.45
CA ALA A 272 -0.74 19.97 -8.31
C ALA A 272 -0.66 19.27 -9.68
N GLU A 273 0.53 19.13 -10.26
CA GLU A 273 0.70 18.47 -11.56
C GLU A 273 0.39 16.97 -11.49
N ALA A 274 0.88 16.28 -10.45
CA ALA A 274 0.58 14.86 -10.25
C ALA A 274 -0.93 14.65 -9.98
N MET A 275 -1.53 15.50 -9.14
CA MET A 275 -2.96 15.44 -8.84
C MET A 275 -3.84 15.67 -10.08
N ALA A 276 -3.44 16.60 -10.96
CA ALA A 276 -4.21 16.92 -12.17
C ALA A 276 -4.30 15.74 -13.15
N ARG A 277 -3.40 14.77 -13.07
CA ARG A 277 -3.40 13.57 -13.93
C ARG A 277 -4.41 12.49 -13.48
N LEU A 278 -4.95 12.63 -12.27
CA LEU A 278 -5.86 11.64 -11.66
C LEU A 278 -7.30 12.14 -11.66
N SER A 279 -8.25 11.25 -11.94
CA SER A 279 -9.69 11.59 -11.95
C SER A 279 -10.25 11.77 -10.53
N ASP A 280 -9.66 11.11 -9.53
CA ASP A 280 -10.20 11.06 -8.16
C ASP A 280 -9.06 10.82 -7.14
N PRO A 281 -8.14 11.80 -6.97
CA PRO A 281 -7.03 11.65 -6.04
C PRO A 281 -7.52 11.63 -4.59
N VAL A 282 -6.83 10.82 -3.75
CA VAL A 282 -7.05 10.76 -2.31
C VAL A 282 -5.94 11.53 -1.60
N LEU A 283 -6.30 12.51 -0.79
CA LEU A 283 -5.32 13.28 -0.02
C LEU A 283 -5.15 12.72 1.39
N GLY A 284 -3.92 12.40 1.74
CA GLY A 284 -3.50 12.12 3.11
C GLY A 284 -3.42 13.43 3.90
N VAL A 285 -4.20 13.57 4.97
CA VAL A 285 -4.18 14.79 5.81
C VAL A 285 -3.82 14.43 7.24
N THR A 286 -2.76 15.04 7.78
CA THR A 286 -2.27 14.75 9.13
C THR A 286 -3.26 15.26 10.19
N GLN A 287 -3.91 14.31 10.88
CA GLN A 287 -4.79 14.61 12.01
C GLN A 287 -4.01 14.68 13.32
N ALA A 288 -3.08 13.78 13.51
CA ALA A 288 -2.22 13.71 14.69
C ALA A 288 -0.88 13.07 14.34
N ARG A 289 0.08 13.22 15.24
CA ARG A 289 1.34 12.45 15.28
C ARG A 289 1.42 11.77 16.63
N GLY A 290 1.73 10.48 16.65
CA GLY A 290 1.68 9.63 17.82
C GLY A 290 0.26 9.15 18.15
N CYS A 291 0.16 8.19 19.07
CA CYS A 291 -1.09 7.54 19.44
C CYS A 291 -1.62 8.11 20.77
N TYR A 292 -2.92 8.47 20.81
CA TYR A 292 -3.55 8.97 22.04
C TYR A 292 -3.61 7.93 23.16
N TRP A 293 -3.51 6.65 22.82
CA TRP A 293 -3.37 5.58 23.80
C TRP A 293 -1.91 5.37 24.20
N GLY A 294 -1.02 5.13 23.22
CA GLY A 294 0.45 5.11 23.39
C GLY A 294 0.99 4.06 24.36
N LYS A 295 0.25 2.98 24.67
CA LYS A 295 0.59 2.01 25.74
C LYS A 295 0.77 0.57 25.24
N CYS A 296 0.46 0.30 23.97
CA CYS A 296 0.61 -1.05 23.45
C CYS A 296 2.09 -1.43 23.39
N ASP A 297 2.47 -2.47 24.13
CA ASP A 297 3.87 -2.85 24.30
C ASP A 297 4.54 -3.39 23.04
N TYR A 298 3.76 -3.86 22.06
CA TYR A 298 4.27 -4.38 20.80
C TYR A 298 4.38 -3.31 19.69
N CYS A 299 3.88 -2.10 19.93
CA CYS A 299 3.78 -1.05 18.94
C CYS A 299 4.97 -0.08 19.07
N ASP A 300 5.60 0.25 17.96
CA ASP A 300 6.72 1.21 17.88
C ASP A 300 6.34 2.55 17.23
N PHE A 301 5.09 2.75 16.84
CA PHE A 301 4.66 4.03 16.24
C PHE A 301 4.88 5.25 17.13
N VAL A 302 4.87 5.07 18.45
CA VAL A 302 5.19 6.16 19.40
C VAL A 302 6.66 6.56 19.34
N GLU A 303 7.53 5.65 18.95
CA GLU A 303 8.98 5.86 18.83
C GLU A 303 9.35 6.69 17.58
N LEU A 304 8.41 6.88 16.64
CA LEU A 304 8.62 7.71 15.44
C LEU A 304 8.75 9.20 15.72
N TYR A 305 8.51 9.63 16.96
CA TYR A 305 8.45 11.03 17.36
C TYR A 305 9.33 11.35 18.57
N ASP A 306 10.45 10.63 18.70
CA ASP A 306 11.41 10.84 19.77
C ASP A 306 11.80 12.33 19.92
N GLY A 307 11.96 12.77 21.17
CA GLY A 307 12.13 14.18 21.49
C GLY A 307 10.85 15.01 21.52
N SER A 308 9.72 14.50 21.05
CA SER A 308 8.39 15.15 21.06
C SER A 308 7.44 14.45 22.03
N PRO A 309 6.35 15.12 22.45
CA PRO A 309 5.29 14.44 23.19
C PRO A 309 4.74 13.23 22.42
N PRO A 310 4.40 12.11 23.10
CA PRO A 310 3.98 10.85 22.46
C PRO A 310 2.65 10.94 21.69
N PHE A 311 1.92 12.03 21.88
CA PHE A 311 0.72 12.36 21.13
C PHE A 311 0.57 13.87 20.96
N ARG A 312 0.38 14.31 19.73
CA ARG A 312 0.10 15.69 19.35
C ARG A 312 -1.03 15.69 18.34
N GLY A 313 -2.21 16.17 18.73
CA GLY A 313 -3.40 16.23 17.88
C GLY A 313 -3.67 17.66 17.41
N ARG A 314 -4.34 17.77 16.28
CA ARG A 314 -4.88 19.03 15.78
C ARG A 314 -6.22 19.38 16.44
N HIS A 315 -6.56 20.65 16.47
CA HIS A 315 -7.92 21.09 16.87
C HIS A 315 -8.91 20.73 15.75
N PRO A 316 -10.07 20.14 16.09
CA PRO A 316 -11.05 19.72 15.08
C PRO A 316 -11.51 20.85 14.14
N ASP A 317 -11.70 22.06 14.68
CA ASP A 317 -12.15 23.22 13.90
C ASP A 317 -11.09 23.61 12.85
N ALA A 318 -9.80 23.72 13.24
CA ALA A 318 -8.69 24.02 12.31
C ALA A 318 -8.47 22.90 11.29
N PHE A 319 -8.72 21.65 11.68
CA PHE A 319 -8.61 20.51 10.78
C PHE A 319 -9.71 20.54 9.71
N VAL A 320 -10.96 20.85 10.09
CA VAL A 320 -12.07 20.98 9.13
C VAL A 320 -11.88 22.21 8.22
N ASP A 321 -11.33 23.32 8.74
CA ASP A 321 -10.96 24.49 7.92
C ASP A 321 -9.92 24.13 6.83
N GLU A 322 -9.00 23.22 7.14
CA GLU A 322 -8.02 22.72 6.16
C GLU A 322 -8.69 21.82 5.11
N LEU A 323 -9.56 20.89 5.52
CA LEU A 323 -10.29 20.04 4.59
C LEU A 323 -11.13 20.88 3.61
N GLU A 324 -11.84 21.89 4.13
CA GLU A 324 -12.64 22.81 3.31
C GLU A 324 -11.75 23.58 2.30
N HIS A 325 -10.57 24.02 2.73
CA HIS A 325 -9.61 24.67 1.86
C HIS A 325 -9.11 23.72 0.74
N LEU A 326 -8.72 22.49 1.09
CA LEU A 326 -8.24 21.49 0.12
C LEU A 326 -9.30 21.11 -0.90
N VAL A 327 -10.58 21.00 -0.47
CA VAL A 327 -11.70 20.80 -1.40
C VAL A 327 -11.81 21.96 -2.40
N LYS A 328 -11.68 23.21 -1.93
CA LYS A 328 -11.77 24.41 -2.79
C LYS A 328 -10.57 24.52 -3.75
N GLU A 329 -9.39 24.20 -3.28
CA GLU A 329 -8.16 24.34 -4.04
C GLU A 329 -7.99 23.25 -5.10
N HIS A 330 -8.25 21.99 -4.73
CA HIS A 330 -7.94 20.84 -5.58
C HIS A 330 -9.18 20.16 -6.19
N GLY A 331 -10.38 20.49 -5.73
CA GLY A 331 -11.62 19.86 -6.20
C GLY A 331 -11.82 18.43 -5.72
N THR A 332 -10.84 17.83 -5.02
CA THR A 332 -10.98 16.47 -4.46
C THR A 332 -11.86 16.47 -3.24
N ARG A 333 -12.60 15.37 -3.07
CA ARG A 333 -13.50 15.15 -1.93
C ARG A 333 -13.15 13.89 -1.14
N ARG A 334 -12.01 13.25 -1.47
CA ARG A 334 -11.57 12.01 -0.84
C ARG A 334 -10.33 12.24 0.01
N PHE A 335 -10.42 11.83 1.29
CA PHE A 335 -9.37 12.05 2.26
C PHE A 335 -9.03 10.77 3.04
N SER A 336 -7.75 10.57 3.31
CA SER A 336 -7.26 9.61 4.28
C SER A 336 -6.69 10.37 5.47
N PHE A 337 -7.29 10.25 6.65
CA PHE A 337 -6.79 10.94 7.84
C PHE A 337 -5.62 10.17 8.42
N VAL A 338 -4.44 10.77 8.30
CA VAL A 338 -3.20 10.18 8.77
C VAL A 338 -3.08 10.42 10.28
N THR A 339 -3.20 9.32 11.01
CA THR A 339 -3.08 9.23 12.47
C THR A 339 -2.91 7.76 12.83
N GLU A 340 -2.23 7.46 13.91
CA GLU A 340 -2.07 6.09 14.42
C GLU A 340 -3.39 5.54 14.99
N SER A 341 -4.23 6.41 15.49
CA SER A 341 -5.62 6.12 15.88
C SER A 341 -6.38 7.41 16.14
N ILE A 342 -7.52 7.60 15.48
CA ILE A 342 -8.35 8.78 15.68
C ILE A 342 -8.95 8.79 17.10
N PRO A 343 -8.78 9.89 17.89
CA PRO A 343 -9.38 9.96 19.21
C PRO A 343 -10.92 10.12 19.15
N PRO A 344 -11.69 9.42 20.01
CA PRO A 344 -13.16 9.48 19.99
C PRO A 344 -13.72 10.90 20.13
N ALA A 345 -13.13 11.71 20.99
CA ALA A 345 -13.57 13.12 21.20
C ALA A 345 -13.33 13.99 19.97
N PHE A 346 -12.17 13.77 19.29
CA PHE A 346 -11.86 14.46 18.04
C PHE A 346 -12.85 14.03 16.94
N ALA A 347 -13.06 12.72 16.75
CA ALA A 347 -13.98 12.18 15.76
C ALA A 347 -15.41 12.75 15.94
N ARG A 348 -15.90 12.83 17.19
CA ARG A 348 -17.22 13.39 17.51
C ARG A 348 -17.33 14.87 17.13
N ARG A 349 -16.35 15.70 17.50
CA ARG A 349 -16.40 17.14 17.18
C ARG A 349 -16.24 17.40 15.69
N MET A 350 -15.28 16.73 15.06
CA MET A 350 -15.01 16.81 13.63
C MET A 350 -16.25 16.40 12.80
N SER A 351 -16.86 15.25 13.12
CA SER A 351 -18.04 14.77 12.39
C SER A 351 -19.23 15.76 12.50
N LYS A 352 -19.44 16.35 13.68
CA LYS A 352 -20.45 17.40 13.85
C LYS A 352 -20.16 18.61 12.97
N LEU A 353 -18.90 19.07 12.93
CA LEU A 353 -18.50 20.21 12.09
C LEU A 353 -18.67 19.92 10.60
N LEU A 354 -18.29 18.73 10.12
CA LEU A 354 -18.48 18.34 8.72
C LEU A 354 -19.96 18.37 8.33
N ILE A 355 -20.86 17.87 9.20
CA ILE A 355 -22.30 17.89 8.99
C ILE A 355 -22.84 19.32 9.06
N GLU A 356 -22.49 20.10 10.08
CA GLU A 356 -22.94 21.50 10.28
C GLU A 356 -22.54 22.39 9.10
N ARG A 357 -21.33 22.19 8.54
CA ARG A 357 -20.83 22.95 7.38
C ARG A 357 -21.28 22.38 6.04
N GLN A 358 -21.99 21.26 6.02
CA GLN A 358 -22.42 20.56 4.80
C GLN A 358 -21.23 20.27 3.86
N LEU A 359 -20.08 19.94 4.44
CA LEU A 359 -18.88 19.60 3.66
C LEU A 359 -19.01 18.17 3.16
N ASP A 360 -19.42 18.03 1.91
CA ASP A 360 -19.61 16.74 1.24
C ASP A 360 -18.26 16.15 0.85
N ILE A 361 -17.71 15.31 1.72
CA ILE A 361 -16.45 14.57 1.53
C ILE A 361 -16.62 13.11 1.93
N THR A 362 -15.73 12.26 1.43
CA THR A 362 -15.53 10.91 1.96
C THR A 362 -14.18 10.84 2.65
N TRP A 363 -14.12 10.12 3.76
CA TRP A 363 -12.90 9.99 4.52
C TRP A 363 -12.73 8.61 5.15
N SER A 364 -11.46 8.23 5.39
CA SER A 364 -11.05 7.03 6.10
C SER A 364 -10.06 7.38 7.20
N SER A 365 -9.90 6.48 8.17
CA SER A 365 -8.93 6.65 9.26
C SER A 365 -8.60 5.32 9.92
N PHE A 366 -7.47 5.29 10.62
CA PHE A 366 -7.17 4.23 11.58
C PHE A 366 -7.92 4.46 12.89
N VAL A 367 -8.35 3.37 13.50
CA VAL A 367 -9.04 3.37 14.79
C VAL A 367 -8.60 2.18 15.63
N MET A 368 -8.39 2.43 16.92
CA MET A 368 -8.29 1.40 17.93
C MET A 368 -9.66 1.24 18.60
N VAL A 369 -10.05 0.02 18.90
CA VAL A 369 -11.29 -0.22 19.62
C VAL A 369 -11.24 0.43 21.01
N ASP A 370 -12.22 1.27 21.28
CA ASP A 370 -12.37 2.03 22.53
C ASP A 370 -13.88 2.10 22.86
N ARG A 371 -14.24 1.92 24.13
CA ARG A 371 -15.64 1.93 24.56
C ARG A 371 -16.40 3.22 24.24
N ARG A 372 -15.65 4.33 24.03
CA ARG A 372 -16.20 5.64 23.69
C ARG A 372 -16.66 5.75 22.23
N PHE A 373 -16.27 4.81 21.36
CA PHE A 373 -16.93 4.63 20.07
C PHE A 373 -18.24 3.88 20.27
N ASP A 374 -19.23 4.63 20.70
CA ASP A 374 -20.60 4.16 20.87
C ASP A 374 -21.40 4.30 19.56
N ARG A 375 -22.58 3.75 19.54
CA ARG A 375 -23.49 3.75 18.40
C ARG A 375 -23.78 5.18 17.88
N GLU A 376 -23.91 6.15 18.80
CA GLU A 376 -24.16 7.55 18.44
C GLU A 376 -22.95 8.13 17.68
N LEU A 377 -21.73 7.94 18.19
CA LEU A 377 -20.53 8.43 17.53
C LEU A 377 -20.31 7.76 16.17
N LEU A 378 -20.47 6.45 16.08
CA LEU A 378 -20.35 5.71 14.81
C LEU A 378 -21.37 6.18 13.79
N GLY A 379 -22.61 6.47 14.22
CA GLY A 379 -23.66 7.08 13.38
C GLY A 379 -23.28 8.48 12.89
N LEU A 380 -22.70 9.32 13.76
CA LEU A 380 -22.18 10.65 13.37
C LEU A 380 -21.03 10.54 12.37
N MET A 381 -20.11 9.60 12.57
CA MET A 381 -19.00 9.36 11.64
C MET A 381 -19.52 8.93 10.27
N ALA A 382 -20.47 7.98 10.21
CA ALA A 382 -21.12 7.58 8.97
C ALA A 382 -21.80 8.76 8.26
N ALA A 383 -22.59 9.54 9.00
CA ALA A 383 -23.29 10.72 8.47
C ALA A 383 -22.35 11.84 7.99
N SER A 384 -21.11 11.88 8.48
CA SER A 384 -20.08 12.85 8.08
C SER A 384 -19.20 12.38 6.93
N GLY A 385 -19.54 11.24 6.28
CA GLY A 385 -18.82 10.72 5.13
C GLY A 385 -17.69 9.73 5.46
N CYS A 386 -17.68 9.12 6.66
CA CYS A 386 -16.75 8.03 6.96
C CYS A 386 -17.04 6.83 6.04
N GLU A 387 -16.16 6.60 5.07
CA GLU A 387 -16.30 5.49 4.13
C GLU A 387 -15.89 4.17 4.78
N PHE A 388 -14.72 4.14 5.41
CA PHE A 388 -14.24 2.97 6.14
C PHE A 388 -13.29 3.33 7.27
N LEU A 389 -13.16 2.41 8.22
CA LEU A 389 -12.18 2.47 9.30
C LEU A 389 -11.25 1.26 9.25
N VAL A 390 -9.95 1.51 9.37
CA VAL A 390 -8.95 0.46 9.58
C VAL A 390 -8.83 0.21 11.07
N VAL A 391 -9.22 -0.97 11.50
CA VAL A 391 -9.39 -1.31 12.93
C VAL A 391 -8.23 -2.18 13.41
N GLY A 392 -7.38 -1.64 14.26
CA GLY A 392 -6.41 -2.42 15.01
C GLY A 392 -7.09 -3.22 16.13
N MET A 393 -7.68 -4.36 15.81
CA MET A 393 -8.32 -5.24 16.79
C MET A 393 -7.35 -6.28 17.35
N GLU A 394 -6.51 -6.82 16.51
CA GLU A 394 -5.45 -7.81 16.70
C GLU A 394 -5.97 -9.19 17.14
N THR A 395 -6.63 -9.29 18.29
CA THR A 395 -7.24 -10.51 18.84
C THR A 395 -8.46 -10.17 19.69
N THR A 396 -9.27 -11.20 20.03
CA THR A 396 -10.37 -11.06 20.99
C THR A 396 -10.00 -11.60 22.38
N ILE A 397 -8.79 -12.13 22.57
CA ILE A 397 -8.39 -12.77 23.82
C ILE A 397 -8.02 -11.73 24.87
N THR A 398 -8.93 -11.48 25.81
CA THR A 398 -8.78 -10.47 26.87
C THR A 398 -7.47 -10.62 27.67
N ARG A 399 -7.01 -11.85 27.95
CA ARG A 399 -5.74 -12.08 28.64
C ARG A 399 -4.56 -11.51 27.84
N VAL A 400 -4.51 -11.81 26.56
CA VAL A 400 -3.44 -11.36 25.65
C VAL A 400 -3.50 -9.84 25.47
N LEU A 401 -4.69 -9.26 25.24
CA LEU A 401 -4.87 -7.81 25.14
C LEU A 401 -4.38 -7.07 26.39
N LYS A 402 -4.66 -7.62 27.59
CA LYS A 402 -4.15 -7.07 28.85
C LYS A 402 -2.64 -7.22 28.99
N LEU A 403 -2.06 -8.35 28.57
CA LEU A 403 -0.62 -8.58 28.60
C LEU A 403 0.14 -7.52 27.80
N VAL A 404 -0.36 -7.17 26.60
CA VAL A 404 0.26 -6.18 25.71
C VAL A 404 -0.31 -4.78 25.86
N HIS A 405 -1.03 -4.48 26.95
CA HIS A 405 -1.64 -3.19 27.29
C HIS A 405 -2.51 -2.57 26.15
N LYS A 406 -3.21 -3.41 25.37
CA LYS A 406 -4.23 -2.93 24.42
C LYS A 406 -5.47 -2.44 25.16
N SER A 407 -6.18 -1.46 24.61
CA SER A 407 -7.27 -0.74 25.31
C SER A 407 -8.55 -1.53 25.46
N ALA A 408 -8.86 -2.47 24.54
CA ALA A 408 -10.12 -3.19 24.48
C ALA A 408 -10.04 -4.58 25.14
N ASP A 409 -11.18 -5.15 25.43
CA ASP A 409 -11.36 -6.56 25.76
C ASP A 409 -12.21 -7.28 24.69
N ARG A 410 -12.49 -8.55 24.90
CA ARG A 410 -13.29 -9.37 23.97
C ARG A 410 -14.67 -8.76 23.71
N GLU A 411 -15.37 -8.36 24.77
CA GLU A 411 -16.74 -7.85 24.67
C GLU A 411 -16.78 -6.54 23.91
N GLU A 412 -15.87 -5.63 24.20
CA GLU A 412 -15.72 -4.34 23.51
C GLU A 412 -15.37 -4.52 22.04
N ASN A 413 -14.48 -5.44 21.68
CA ASN A 413 -14.13 -5.76 20.31
C ASN A 413 -15.37 -6.25 19.51
N LEU A 414 -16.09 -7.21 20.05
CA LEU A 414 -17.28 -7.77 19.38
C LEU A 414 -18.45 -6.78 19.31
N ARG A 415 -18.60 -5.92 20.34
CA ARG A 415 -19.57 -4.82 20.34
C ARG A 415 -19.26 -3.82 19.23
N PHE A 416 -18.02 -3.37 19.16
CA PHE A 416 -17.58 -2.38 18.16
C PHE A 416 -17.89 -2.85 16.73
N LEU A 417 -17.57 -4.09 16.38
CA LEU A 417 -17.86 -4.65 15.05
C LEU A 417 -19.36 -4.56 14.72
N ARG A 418 -20.23 -4.97 15.66
CA ARG A 418 -21.70 -4.95 15.46
C ARG A 418 -22.24 -3.52 15.32
N GLU A 419 -21.80 -2.62 16.18
CA GLU A 419 -22.29 -1.23 16.18
C GLU A 419 -21.82 -0.45 14.96
N ALA A 420 -20.57 -0.61 14.52
CA ALA A 420 -20.05 0.01 13.31
C ALA A 420 -20.79 -0.50 12.06
N HIS A 421 -21.00 -1.82 11.97
CA HIS A 421 -21.79 -2.41 10.89
C HIS A 421 -23.22 -1.88 10.87
N ALA A 422 -23.88 -1.81 12.05
CA ALA A 422 -25.24 -1.26 12.17
C ALA A 422 -25.33 0.24 11.84
N ALA A 423 -24.25 0.98 12.02
CA ALA A 423 -24.15 2.39 11.63
C ALA A 423 -23.82 2.59 10.13
N GLY A 424 -23.54 1.51 9.39
CA GLY A 424 -23.18 1.57 7.97
C GLY A 424 -21.70 1.91 7.70
N VAL A 425 -20.84 1.91 8.74
CA VAL A 425 -19.40 2.13 8.59
C VAL A 425 -18.74 0.82 8.15
N LYS A 426 -18.00 0.85 7.06
CA LYS A 426 -17.23 -0.29 6.56
C LYS A 426 -15.97 -0.49 7.41
N LEU A 427 -15.63 -1.74 7.71
CA LEU A 427 -14.49 -2.07 8.55
C LEU A 427 -13.44 -2.89 7.78
N VAL A 428 -12.20 -2.43 7.81
CA VAL A 428 -10.99 -3.17 7.45
C VAL A 428 -10.35 -3.61 8.76
N VAL A 429 -10.40 -4.91 9.08
CA VAL A 429 -10.00 -5.39 10.41
C VAL A 429 -8.62 -6.03 10.35
N ASN A 430 -7.69 -5.53 11.16
CA ASN A 430 -6.35 -6.09 11.32
C ASN A 430 -6.35 -7.11 12.45
N LEU A 431 -5.79 -8.30 12.20
CA LEU A 431 -5.67 -9.41 13.12
C LEU A 431 -4.22 -9.87 13.22
N ILE A 432 -3.79 -10.17 14.45
CA ILE A 432 -2.48 -10.77 14.76
C ILE A 432 -2.76 -12.02 15.62
N PRO A 433 -2.80 -13.21 15.02
CA PRO A 433 -3.23 -14.43 15.69
C PRO A 433 -2.26 -14.93 16.76
N ASP A 434 -1.02 -14.49 16.72
CA ASP A 434 0.10 -14.99 17.52
C ASP A 434 0.83 -13.86 18.28
N LEU A 435 0.06 -12.89 18.82
CA LEU A 435 0.61 -11.95 19.80
C LEU A 435 1.30 -12.68 20.95
N PRO A 436 2.29 -12.07 21.62
CA PRO A 436 3.10 -12.73 22.62
C PRO A 436 2.31 -13.57 23.64
N SER A 437 2.77 -14.78 23.91
CA SER A 437 2.18 -15.75 24.82
C SER A 437 0.76 -16.23 24.46
N THR A 438 0.29 -16.03 23.22
CA THR A 438 -0.99 -16.58 22.75
C THR A 438 -0.88 -18.10 22.58
N THR A 439 -1.77 -18.86 23.22
CA THR A 439 -1.82 -20.31 23.01
C THR A 439 -2.60 -20.68 21.75
N TYR A 440 -2.39 -21.90 21.27
CA TYR A 440 -3.10 -22.41 20.08
C TYR A 440 -4.63 -22.40 20.26
N GLU A 441 -5.11 -22.80 21.45
CA GLU A 441 -6.53 -22.82 21.81
C GLU A 441 -7.11 -21.39 21.86
N GLU A 442 -6.37 -20.42 22.40
CA GLU A 442 -6.77 -19.02 22.41
C GLU A 442 -6.87 -18.46 20.99
N ALA A 443 -5.90 -18.74 20.12
CA ALA A 443 -5.95 -18.30 18.73
C ALA A 443 -7.13 -18.90 17.96
N LEU A 444 -7.47 -20.18 18.20
CA LEU A 444 -8.68 -20.81 17.65
C LEU A 444 -9.96 -20.17 18.18
N GLN A 445 -10.00 -19.83 19.47
CA GLN A 445 -11.14 -19.13 20.08
C GLN A 445 -11.34 -17.75 19.45
N ALA A 446 -10.26 -16.99 19.27
CA ALA A 446 -10.32 -15.67 18.63
C ALA A 446 -10.80 -15.77 17.18
N LEU A 447 -10.34 -16.78 16.43
CA LEU A 447 -10.83 -17.04 15.08
C LEU A 447 -12.34 -17.32 15.06
N ALA A 448 -12.83 -18.19 15.94
CA ALA A 448 -14.26 -18.50 16.03
C ALA A 448 -15.11 -17.26 16.37
N ASP A 449 -14.61 -16.37 17.22
CA ASP A 449 -15.26 -15.11 17.56
C ASP A 449 -15.44 -14.20 16.32
N VAL A 450 -14.39 -14.03 15.52
CA VAL A 450 -14.44 -13.17 14.33
C VAL A 450 -15.19 -13.82 13.16
N GLU A 451 -15.11 -15.14 13.00
CA GLU A 451 -15.92 -15.89 12.03
C GLU A 451 -17.43 -15.67 12.25
N GLY A 452 -17.85 -15.65 13.51
CA GLY A 452 -19.25 -15.36 13.87
C GLY A 452 -19.73 -13.96 13.48
N LEU A 453 -18.82 -13.03 13.21
CA LEU A 453 -19.08 -11.64 12.83
C LEU A 453 -18.50 -11.27 11.45
N ALA A 454 -18.17 -12.25 10.62
CA ALA A 454 -17.60 -12.01 9.28
C ALA A 454 -18.43 -11.02 8.45
N HIS A 455 -19.76 -11.07 8.56
CA HIS A 455 -20.68 -10.16 7.86
C HIS A 455 -20.56 -8.68 8.29
N CYS A 456 -19.90 -8.40 9.42
CA CYS A 456 -19.65 -7.04 9.90
C CYS A 456 -18.37 -6.42 9.32
N MET A 457 -17.56 -7.19 8.59
CA MET A 457 -16.27 -6.77 8.07
C MET A 457 -16.34 -6.65 6.55
N GLN A 458 -15.78 -5.58 5.99
CA GLN A 458 -15.62 -5.45 4.54
C GLN A 458 -14.39 -6.21 4.08
N SER A 459 -13.32 -6.14 4.84
CA SER A 459 -12.08 -6.88 4.59
C SER A 459 -11.33 -7.17 5.89
N VAL A 460 -10.45 -8.16 5.83
CA VAL A 460 -9.59 -8.59 6.92
C VAL A 460 -8.15 -8.67 6.43
N SER A 461 -7.23 -8.10 7.21
CA SER A 461 -5.79 -8.27 7.04
C SER A 461 -5.23 -9.07 8.21
N VAL A 462 -4.45 -10.09 7.90
CA VAL A 462 -3.82 -10.95 8.91
C VAL A 462 -2.32 -10.76 8.83
N PHE A 463 -1.71 -10.42 9.94
CA PHE A 463 -0.27 -10.21 10.07
C PHE A 463 0.30 -11.24 11.05
N PRO A 464 1.49 -11.79 10.79
CA PRO A 464 2.25 -12.46 11.83
C PRO A 464 2.67 -11.44 12.89
N PHE A 465 2.84 -11.88 14.13
CA PHE A 465 3.46 -11.03 15.13
C PHE A 465 4.96 -10.88 14.84
N GLU A 466 5.40 -9.63 14.77
CA GLU A 466 6.79 -9.26 14.62
C GLU A 466 7.23 -8.41 15.80
N ALA A 467 8.22 -8.90 16.57
CA ALA A 467 8.83 -8.10 17.61
C ALA A 467 9.74 -7.05 16.97
N THR A 468 9.55 -5.79 17.34
CA THR A 468 10.41 -4.71 16.90
C THR A 468 11.35 -4.26 18.03
N ARG A 469 12.60 -3.92 17.70
CA ARG A 469 13.61 -3.54 18.67
C ARG A 469 13.24 -2.28 19.47
N SER A 470 12.54 -1.36 18.83
CA SER A 470 12.08 -0.11 19.44
C SER A 470 10.88 -0.32 20.36
N SER A 471 10.06 -1.33 20.14
CA SER A 471 8.90 -1.63 20.99
C SER A 471 9.30 -2.09 22.39
N ARG A 472 8.41 -1.98 23.36
CA ARG A 472 8.65 -2.49 24.71
C ARG A 472 8.83 -4.00 24.75
N VAL A 473 8.08 -4.74 23.91
CA VAL A 473 8.28 -6.18 23.75
C VAL A 473 9.69 -6.50 23.28
N GLY A 474 10.23 -5.73 22.33
CA GLY A 474 11.59 -5.96 21.85
C GLY A 474 12.68 -5.54 22.83
N ARG A 475 12.42 -4.55 23.71
CA ARG A 475 13.37 -4.13 24.76
C ARG A 475 13.39 -5.08 25.97
N ASP A 476 12.31 -5.81 26.22
CA ASP A 476 12.19 -6.76 27.33
C ASP A 476 11.39 -8.00 26.89
N PRO A 477 11.90 -8.78 25.92
CA PRO A 477 11.16 -9.89 25.34
C PRO A 477 10.83 -11.02 26.35
N GLU A 478 11.68 -11.23 27.34
CA GLU A 478 11.48 -12.26 28.37
C GLU A 478 10.23 -11.98 29.22
N ALA A 479 9.91 -10.71 29.49
CA ALA A 479 8.69 -10.32 30.21
C ALA A 479 7.41 -10.72 29.47
N PHE A 480 7.50 -10.96 28.15
CA PHE A 480 6.41 -11.39 27.28
C PHE A 480 6.51 -12.88 26.88
N GLY A 481 7.44 -13.61 27.49
CA GLY A 481 7.63 -15.04 27.22
C GLY A 481 8.36 -15.36 25.91
N LEU A 482 8.97 -14.37 25.28
CA LEU A 482 9.68 -14.55 24.03
C LEU A 482 11.14 -14.92 24.24
N VAL A 483 11.67 -15.77 23.36
CA VAL A 483 13.10 -16.12 23.29
C VAL A 483 13.67 -15.47 22.05
N VAL A 484 14.58 -14.52 22.25
CA VAL A 484 15.26 -13.81 21.16
C VAL A 484 16.42 -14.65 20.63
N THR A 485 16.48 -14.81 19.34
CA THR A 485 17.64 -15.37 18.65
C THR A 485 18.61 -14.23 18.37
N ALA A 486 19.82 -14.30 18.90
CA ALA A 486 20.82 -13.27 18.67
C ALA A 486 21.05 -13.09 17.16
N PRO A 487 21.05 -11.86 16.64
CA PRO A 487 21.43 -11.61 15.26
C PRO A 487 22.83 -12.14 15.02
N GLN A 488 23.07 -12.82 13.90
CA GLN A 488 24.43 -13.20 13.53
C GLN A 488 25.26 -11.94 13.36
N GLU A 489 26.35 -11.81 14.11
CA GLU A 489 27.27 -10.69 13.99
C GLU A 489 27.73 -10.55 12.54
N GLY A 490 27.58 -9.37 11.98
CA GLY A 490 27.99 -9.04 10.61
C GLY A 490 26.94 -9.22 9.51
N ASN A 491 25.75 -9.73 9.82
CA ASN A 491 24.67 -9.81 8.85
C ASN A 491 23.91 -8.47 8.84
N TRP A 492 24.33 -7.62 7.95
CA TRP A 492 23.71 -6.35 7.64
C TRP A 492 22.52 -6.59 6.71
N GLN A 493 21.48 -7.13 7.23
CA GLN A 493 20.22 -7.11 6.54
C GLN A 493 19.52 -5.81 6.88
N SER A 494 18.88 -5.22 5.91
CA SER A 494 18.16 -3.97 6.06
C SER A 494 16.83 -4.16 6.75
N GLN A 495 16.84 -4.58 7.99
CA GLN A 495 15.63 -4.70 8.80
C GLN A 495 15.17 -3.34 9.34
N TYR A 496 15.64 -2.27 8.77
CA TYR A 496 15.45 -0.92 9.28
C TYR A 496 14.02 -0.49 9.38
N ALA A 497 13.27 -0.81 8.34
CA ALA A 497 11.93 -0.30 8.25
C ALA A 497 10.98 -1.03 9.16
N LEU A 498 11.24 -2.30 9.38
CA LEU A 498 10.45 -3.14 10.27
C LEU A 498 11.06 -3.19 11.66
N ASN A 499 12.34 -2.76 11.80
CA ASN A 499 13.05 -2.79 13.08
C ASN A 499 12.97 -4.18 13.76
N HIS A 500 12.98 -5.24 12.94
CA HIS A 500 12.62 -6.60 13.31
C HIS A 500 13.62 -7.23 14.28
N LEU A 501 13.11 -7.97 15.27
CA LEU A 501 13.88 -8.74 16.24
C LEU A 501 13.51 -10.22 16.11
N PRO A 502 14.37 -11.07 15.53
CA PRO A 502 14.11 -12.51 15.42
C PRO A 502 13.85 -13.12 16.80
N ASN A 503 12.72 -13.81 16.93
CA ASN A 503 12.29 -14.39 18.20
C ASN A 503 11.51 -15.68 17.98
N THR A 504 11.36 -16.45 19.05
CA THR A 504 10.46 -17.60 19.14
C THR A 504 9.57 -17.44 20.35
N ASP A 505 8.29 -17.79 20.20
CA ASP A 505 7.33 -17.82 21.30
C ASP A 505 6.99 -19.30 21.60
N PRO A 506 7.34 -19.82 22.79
CA PRO A 506 7.07 -21.21 23.16
C PRO A 506 5.59 -21.53 23.44
N ALA A 507 4.70 -20.53 23.45
CA ALA A 507 3.27 -20.74 23.66
C ALA A 507 2.59 -21.55 22.55
N MET A 508 3.20 -21.59 21.35
CA MET A 508 2.79 -22.46 20.24
C MET A 508 4.00 -23.15 19.63
N THR A 509 3.83 -24.43 19.23
CA THR A 509 4.84 -25.08 18.40
C THR A 509 4.87 -24.44 16.99
N PRO A 510 5.97 -24.60 16.23
CA PRO A 510 6.02 -24.11 14.84
C PRO A 510 4.87 -24.64 13.96
N GLU A 511 4.46 -25.92 14.16
CA GLU A 511 3.36 -26.53 13.40
C GLU A 511 2.02 -25.92 13.78
N GLN A 512 1.76 -25.67 15.07
CA GLN A 512 0.56 -25.00 15.56
C GLN A 512 0.49 -23.57 15.00
N ARG A 513 1.59 -22.83 15.04
CA ARG A 513 1.68 -21.47 14.50
C ARG A 513 1.39 -21.48 13.00
N ALA A 514 2.02 -22.36 12.23
CA ALA A 514 1.75 -22.49 10.80
C ALA A 514 0.28 -22.86 10.51
N ASP A 515 -0.33 -23.72 11.34
CA ASP A 515 -1.75 -24.08 11.18
C ASP A 515 -2.67 -22.87 11.45
N ILE A 516 -2.42 -22.12 12.52
CA ILE A 516 -3.19 -20.91 12.84
C ILE A 516 -3.10 -19.89 11.72
N HIS A 517 -1.91 -19.59 11.20
CA HIS A 517 -1.76 -18.65 10.08
C HIS A 517 -2.52 -19.09 8.84
N ARG A 518 -2.46 -20.38 8.48
CA ARG A 518 -3.27 -20.92 7.36
C ARG A 518 -4.77 -20.72 7.58
N ARG A 519 -5.28 -20.98 8.80
CA ARG A 519 -6.71 -20.82 9.12
C ARG A 519 -7.16 -19.37 9.05
N TYR A 520 -6.36 -18.45 9.60
CA TYR A 520 -6.65 -17.01 9.53
C TYR A 520 -6.54 -16.48 8.10
N ALA A 521 -5.57 -16.93 7.30
CA ALA A 521 -5.48 -16.61 5.89
C ALA A 521 -6.73 -17.10 5.13
N ALA A 522 -7.16 -18.34 5.34
CA ALA A 522 -8.39 -18.86 4.74
C ALA A 522 -9.66 -18.10 5.19
N PHE A 523 -9.68 -17.60 6.42
CA PHE A 523 -10.77 -16.73 6.90
C PHE A 523 -10.72 -15.37 6.18
N ALA A 524 -9.56 -14.74 6.10
CA ALA A 524 -9.37 -13.48 5.38
C ALA A 524 -9.78 -13.61 3.91
N ASP A 525 -9.37 -14.70 3.25
CA ASP A 525 -9.75 -14.98 1.85
C ASP A 525 -11.26 -15.06 1.69
N ARG A 526 -11.97 -15.71 2.62
CA ARG A 526 -13.44 -15.79 2.58
C ARG A 526 -14.10 -14.42 2.75
N VAL A 527 -13.62 -13.60 3.69
CA VAL A 527 -14.19 -12.25 3.94
C VAL A 527 -13.88 -11.31 2.78
N ASN A 528 -12.65 -11.37 2.26
CA ASN A 528 -12.18 -10.51 1.18
C ASN A 528 -12.76 -10.89 -0.19
N GLY A 529 -13.53 -11.98 -0.27
CA GLY A 529 -14.10 -12.49 -1.52
C GLY A 529 -13.05 -13.12 -2.45
N THR A 530 -11.89 -13.52 -1.90
CA THR A 530 -10.81 -14.23 -2.61
C THR A 530 -10.88 -15.75 -2.41
N ALA A 531 -11.74 -16.24 -1.50
CA ALA A 531 -12.01 -17.66 -1.35
C ALA A 531 -13.10 -18.15 -2.29
N ASP A 532 -13.00 -19.39 -2.72
CA ASP A 532 -14.08 -20.10 -3.40
C ASP A 532 -15.37 -20.00 -2.56
N ALA A 533 -16.28 -19.12 -2.95
CA ALA A 533 -17.59 -19.03 -2.32
C ALA A 533 -18.30 -20.34 -2.53
N ALA A 534 -18.60 -21.06 -1.44
CA ALA A 534 -19.44 -22.25 -1.51
C ALA A 534 -20.74 -21.91 -2.28
N PRO A 535 -21.13 -22.67 -3.26
CA PRO A 535 -22.16 -22.28 -4.22
C PRO A 535 -23.51 -22.16 -3.54
N ARG A 536 -24.05 -20.96 -3.41
CA ARG A 536 -25.49 -20.78 -3.28
C ARG A 536 -26.10 -21.13 -4.64
N GLU A 537 -26.92 -22.17 -4.72
CA GLU A 537 -27.75 -22.44 -5.90
C GLU A 537 -28.74 -21.28 -6.07
N VAL A 538 -28.34 -20.28 -6.86
CA VAL A 538 -29.27 -19.25 -7.32
C VAL A 538 -29.69 -19.63 -8.72
N ARG A 539 -30.90 -20.17 -8.86
CA ARG A 539 -31.49 -20.38 -10.19
C ARG A 539 -31.70 -19.04 -10.88
N VAL A 540 -31.12 -18.88 -12.04
CA VAL A 540 -31.31 -17.71 -12.89
C VAL A 540 -32.60 -17.91 -13.67
N ALA A 541 -33.46 -16.90 -13.74
CA ALA A 541 -34.67 -16.98 -14.55
C ALA A 541 -34.29 -17.13 -16.05
N PRO A 542 -35.07 -17.94 -16.84
CA PRO A 542 -34.71 -18.25 -18.22
C PRO A 542 -34.52 -17.04 -19.14
N ASP A 543 -35.16 -15.93 -18.82
CA ASP A 543 -35.16 -14.68 -19.59
C ASP A 543 -34.29 -13.57 -18.99
N THR A 544 -33.50 -13.87 -17.94
CA THR A 544 -32.55 -12.92 -17.39
C THR A 544 -31.46 -12.63 -18.40
N ALA A 545 -31.26 -11.37 -18.76
CA ALA A 545 -30.15 -10.96 -19.59
C ALA A 545 -28.84 -11.07 -18.81
N LEU A 546 -27.93 -11.91 -19.28
CA LEU A 546 -26.60 -12.18 -18.70
C LEU A 546 -25.54 -11.74 -19.69
N ARG A 547 -24.35 -11.38 -19.21
CA ARG A 547 -23.16 -11.17 -20.03
C ARG A 547 -21.91 -11.69 -19.34
N ILE A 548 -20.87 -11.97 -20.10
CA ILE A 548 -19.53 -12.14 -19.57
C ILE A 548 -18.90 -10.73 -19.52
N PRO A 549 -18.58 -10.21 -18.34
CA PRO A 549 -17.94 -8.90 -18.21
C PRO A 549 -16.45 -9.02 -18.60
N VAL A 550 -16.20 -9.04 -19.92
CA VAL A 550 -14.85 -9.26 -20.49
C VAL A 550 -13.85 -8.20 -20.02
N GLU A 551 -14.34 -7.02 -19.66
CA GLU A 551 -13.56 -5.92 -19.06
C GLU A 551 -12.98 -6.29 -17.69
N ASP A 552 -13.54 -7.27 -16.99
CA ASP A 552 -13.09 -7.73 -15.68
C ASP A 552 -12.18 -8.96 -15.73
N PHE A 553 -11.95 -9.52 -16.93
CA PHE A 553 -11.22 -10.78 -17.09
C PHE A 553 -10.07 -10.70 -18.08
N ASP A 554 -8.96 -11.34 -17.71
CA ASP A 554 -7.94 -11.75 -18.67
C ASP A 554 -8.26 -13.16 -19.18
N LEU A 555 -8.53 -13.28 -20.48
CA LEU A 555 -8.89 -14.53 -21.16
C LEU A 555 -7.75 -14.95 -22.09
N TYR A 556 -7.06 -16.04 -21.78
CA TYR A 556 -5.96 -16.52 -22.61
C TYR A 556 -5.88 -18.05 -22.68
N VAL A 557 -5.23 -18.54 -23.72
CA VAL A 557 -4.91 -19.96 -23.87
C VAL A 557 -3.46 -20.15 -23.50
N PRO A 558 -3.14 -20.91 -22.44
CA PRO A 558 -1.75 -21.27 -22.13
C PRO A 558 -1.15 -21.99 -23.35
N ASP A 559 0.15 -21.74 -23.61
CA ASP A 559 0.89 -22.60 -24.53
C ASP A 559 0.92 -24.00 -23.93
N GLU A 560 0.75 -25.04 -24.77
CA GLU A 560 0.91 -26.41 -24.31
C GLU A 560 2.32 -26.54 -23.68
N GLU A 561 2.39 -27.06 -22.46
CA GLU A 561 3.66 -27.36 -21.81
C GLU A 561 4.51 -28.18 -22.77
N GLY A 562 5.53 -27.54 -23.36
CA GLY A 562 6.50 -28.21 -24.18
C GLY A 562 7.16 -29.29 -23.34
N GLY A 563 6.89 -30.54 -23.67
CA GLY A 563 7.57 -31.68 -23.09
C GLY A 563 9.08 -31.40 -23.14
N THR A 564 9.75 -31.59 -22.03
CA THR A 564 11.20 -31.56 -21.90
C THR A 564 11.79 -32.55 -22.89
N ASP A 565 12.37 -32.02 -23.98
CA ASP A 565 13.47 -32.70 -24.67
C ASP A 565 14.38 -31.73 -25.45
N GLY A 566 15.60 -31.89 -25.21
CA GLY A 566 16.84 -31.34 -25.63
C GLY A 566 16.96 -30.48 -26.89
N GLY A 567 17.68 -29.37 -26.72
CA GLY A 567 18.80 -28.95 -27.55
C GLY A 567 18.52 -28.48 -28.98
N GLY A 568 18.65 -27.19 -29.23
CA GLY A 568 18.81 -26.66 -30.58
C GLY A 568 18.67 -25.12 -30.64
N ALA A 569 19.80 -24.46 -30.93
CA ALA A 569 19.95 -23.00 -31.02
C ALA A 569 19.23 -22.36 -32.24
N PRO A 570 19.25 -21.02 -32.38
CA PRO A 570 18.15 -20.20 -32.86
C PRO A 570 18.23 -19.86 -34.36
N ALA A 571 17.08 -19.55 -34.92
CA ALA A 571 17.02 -18.80 -36.18
C ALA A 571 16.02 -17.66 -36.05
N GLY A 572 16.49 -16.47 -36.36
CA GLY A 572 15.80 -15.20 -36.23
C GLY A 572 14.67 -15.01 -37.25
N GLY A 573 13.81 -14.03 -36.94
CA GLY A 573 12.75 -13.55 -37.85
C GLY A 573 11.92 -12.48 -37.19
N SER A 574 12.19 -11.26 -37.57
CA SER A 574 11.53 -10.00 -37.24
C SER A 574 10.09 -9.88 -37.76
N GLY A 575 9.22 -9.20 -37.00
CA GLY A 575 8.01 -8.55 -37.51
C GLY A 575 6.99 -8.18 -36.42
N PRO A 576 6.63 -6.89 -36.31
CA PRO A 576 5.65 -6.41 -35.33
C PRO A 576 4.23 -6.49 -35.89
N GLY A 577 3.25 -6.72 -35.02
CA GLY A 577 1.84 -6.53 -35.31
C GLY A 577 1.09 -7.82 -35.51
N GLY A 578 0.45 -8.32 -34.48
CA GLY A 578 -0.47 -9.44 -34.55
C GLY A 578 -1.70 -9.19 -33.70
N ALA A 579 -2.73 -8.58 -34.35
CA ALA A 579 -4.10 -8.69 -33.90
C ALA A 579 -4.40 -10.17 -33.56
N VAL A 580 -5.21 -10.36 -32.47
CA VAL A 580 -5.69 -11.66 -32.02
C VAL A 580 -6.25 -12.41 -33.24
N GLY A 581 -5.44 -13.26 -33.83
CA GLY A 581 -5.81 -14.06 -34.96
C GLY A 581 -6.94 -15.01 -34.60
N ARG A 582 -8.04 -14.89 -35.30
CA ARG A 582 -9.10 -15.91 -35.39
C ARG A 582 -8.48 -17.16 -36.00
N GLY A 583 -7.69 -17.88 -35.24
CA GLY A 583 -7.10 -19.17 -35.61
C GLY A 583 -8.08 -20.28 -35.24
N SER A 584 -8.74 -20.83 -36.29
CA SER A 584 -9.45 -22.10 -36.22
C SER A 584 -8.48 -23.23 -35.87
N GLY A 585 -8.65 -23.86 -34.69
CA GLY A 585 -8.08 -25.19 -34.46
C GLY A 585 -7.22 -25.41 -33.22
N SER A 586 -7.12 -24.47 -32.23
CA SER A 586 -6.39 -24.77 -31.01
C SER A 586 -7.27 -25.58 -30.04
N THR A 587 -6.82 -26.80 -29.69
CA THR A 587 -7.46 -27.71 -28.73
C THR A 587 -7.22 -27.33 -27.27
N GLY A 588 -6.56 -26.22 -26.99
CA GLY A 588 -6.12 -25.83 -25.65
C GLY A 588 -7.25 -25.41 -24.71
N ARG A 589 -6.99 -25.56 -23.39
CA ARG A 589 -7.86 -25.05 -22.32
C ARG A 589 -7.82 -23.52 -22.32
N LEU A 590 -8.98 -22.87 -22.06
CA LEU A 590 -9.03 -21.41 -21.84
C LEU A 590 -8.88 -21.12 -20.35
N ARG A 591 -7.96 -20.24 -19.99
CA ARG A 591 -7.87 -19.67 -18.65
C ARG A 591 -8.58 -18.31 -18.63
N ALA A 592 -9.38 -18.09 -17.60
CA ALA A 592 -10.04 -16.82 -17.32
C ALA A 592 -9.59 -16.36 -15.92
N VAL A 593 -8.88 -15.25 -15.85
CA VAL A 593 -8.45 -14.66 -14.59
C VAL A 593 -9.35 -13.48 -14.30
N ASN A 594 -10.08 -13.54 -13.20
CA ASN A 594 -10.88 -12.43 -12.71
C ASN A 594 -9.96 -11.37 -12.06
N LEU A 595 -9.87 -10.21 -12.68
CA LEU A 595 -8.99 -9.13 -12.21
C LEU A 595 -9.51 -8.40 -10.97
N ARG A 596 -10.79 -8.61 -10.59
CA ARG A 596 -11.36 -8.08 -9.35
C ARG A 596 -11.14 -9.00 -8.15
N THR A 597 -11.33 -10.32 -8.34
CA THR A 597 -11.24 -11.31 -7.26
C THR A 597 -9.91 -12.05 -7.22
N LYS A 598 -9.08 -11.93 -8.25
CA LYS A 598 -7.83 -12.68 -8.49
C LYS A 598 -8.03 -14.18 -8.74
N GLU A 599 -9.27 -14.64 -8.84
CA GLU A 599 -9.59 -16.05 -9.14
C GLU A 599 -9.22 -16.44 -10.56
N CYS A 600 -8.69 -17.65 -10.72
CA CYS A 600 -8.36 -18.22 -12.02
C CYS A 600 -9.22 -19.45 -12.31
N ILE A 601 -9.94 -19.42 -13.42
CA ILE A 601 -10.81 -20.49 -13.87
C ILE A 601 -10.22 -21.09 -15.13
N THR A 602 -10.22 -22.42 -15.19
CA THR A 602 -9.81 -23.14 -16.40
C THR A 602 -11.03 -23.77 -17.06
N LEU A 603 -11.35 -23.31 -18.26
CA LEU A 603 -12.44 -23.85 -19.07
C LEU A 603 -11.90 -24.95 -20.00
N PRO A 604 -12.50 -26.14 -19.99
CA PRO A 604 -12.10 -27.21 -20.89
C PRO A 604 -12.43 -26.84 -22.37
N PRO A 605 -11.74 -27.42 -23.34
CA PRO A 605 -11.92 -27.11 -24.76
C PRO A 605 -13.37 -27.17 -25.24
N ALA A 606 -14.13 -28.13 -24.73
CA ALA A 606 -15.55 -28.27 -25.07
C ALA A 606 -16.43 -27.11 -24.56
N ALA A 607 -16.14 -26.59 -23.37
CA ALA A 607 -16.82 -25.40 -22.85
C ALA A 607 -16.39 -24.15 -23.60
N ARG A 608 -15.10 -24.01 -23.92
CA ARG A 608 -14.57 -22.91 -24.73
C ARG A 608 -15.28 -22.82 -26.08
N ALA A 609 -15.39 -23.94 -26.82
CA ALA A 609 -16.04 -23.95 -28.11
C ALA A 609 -17.51 -23.48 -28.05
N ARG A 610 -18.21 -23.78 -26.96
CA ARG A 610 -19.60 -23.35 -26.74
C ARG A 610 -19.74 -21.90 -26.32
N LEU A 611 -18.72 -21.33 -25.69
CA LEU A 611 -18.74 -19.97 -25.17
C LEU A 611 -18.08 -18.96 -26.11
N THR A 612 -17.39 -19.38 -27.17
CA THR A 612 -16.62 -18.50 -28.06
C THR A 612 -17.42 -17.28 -28.55
N HIS A 613 -18.72 -17.46 -28.80
CA HIS A 613 -19.58 -16.37 -29.28
C HIS A 613 -20.09 -15.44 -28.15
N LEU A 614 -19.87 -15.80 -26.90
CA LEU A 614 -20.22 -15.00 -25.69
C LEU A 614 -19.01 -14.27 -25.11
N LEU A 615 -17.81 -14.61 -25.58
CA LEU A 615 -16.55 -13.98 -25.11
C LEU A 615 -16.34 -12.58 -25.72
N ASP A 616 -17.32 -12.04 -26.43
CA ASP A 616 -17.34 -10.65 -26.91
C ASP A 616 -18.13 -9.70 -25.98
N GLY A 617 -18.60 -10.22 -24.85
CA GLY A 617 -19.32 -9.44 -23.84
C GLY A 617 -20.78 -9.14 -24.18
N ARG A 618 -21.32 -9.66 -25.28
CA ARG A 618 -22.73 -9.45 -25.64
C ARG A 618 -23.69 -10.09 -24.65
N PRO A 619 -24.81 -9.43 -24.35
CA PRO A 619 -25.86 -10.02 -23.52
C PRO A 619 -26.46 -11.28 -24.18
N PHE A 620 -26.79 -12.25 -23.36
CA PHE A 620 -27.50 -13.46 -23.72
C PHE A 620 -28.44 -13.90 -22.61
N THR A 621 -29.39 -14.80 -22.91
CA THR A 621 -30.27 -15.35 -21.88
C THR A 621 -30.00 -16.87 -21.72
N PRO A 622 -30.30 -17.46 -20.54
CA PRO A 622 -30.28 -18.91 -20.38
C PRO A 622 -31.14 -19.66 -21.40
N ARG A 623 -32.25 -19.06 -21.82
CA ARG A 623 -33.14 -19.64 -22.88
C ARG A 623 -32.46 -19.73 -24.25
N GLU A 624 -31.74 -18.66 -24.64
CA GLU A 624 -30.97 -18.68 -25.90
C GLU A 624 -29.85 -19.72 -25.86
N LEU A 625 -29.17 -19.83 -24.71
CA LEU A 625 -28.12 -20.82 -24.50
C LEU A 625 -28.69 -22.26 -24.54
N ALA A 626 -29.90 -22.46 -23.97
CA ALA A 626 -30.60 -23.72 -24.01
C ALA A 626 -31.05 -24.10 -25.43
N ALA A 627 -31.52 -23.14 -26.20
CA ALA A 627 -31.88 -23.35 -27.62
C ALA A 627 -30.66 -23.77 -28.46
N ALA A 628 -29.48 -23.21 -28.16
CA ALA A 628 -28.25 -23.51 -28.90
C ALA A 628 -27.58 -24.84 -28.48
N HIS A 629 -27.67 -25.22 -27.21
CA HIS A 629 -26.88 -26.33 -26.65
C HIS A 629 -27.68 -27.37 -25.86
N GLY A 630 -28.99 -27.19 -25.69
CA GLY A 630 -29.89 -28.02 -24.89
C GLY A 630 -29.95 -27.57 -23.40
N GLU A 631 -31.11 -27.74 -22.78
CA GLU A 631 -31.41 -27.25 -21.40
C GLU A 631 -30.38 -27.69 -20.35
N ARG A 632 -30.07 -29.00 -20.31
CA ARG A 632 -29.11 -29.54 -19.36
C ARG A 632 -27.69 -28.94 -19.48
N VAL A 633 -27.26 -28.66 -20.71
CA VAL A 633 -25.95 -28.07 -20.96
C VAL A 633 -25.95 -26.59 -20.59
N ALA A 634 -27.02 -25.87 -20.90
CA ALA A 634 -27.19 -24.47 -20.56
C ALA A 634 -27.20 -24.29 -19.03
N ASP A 635 -27.97 -25.10 -18.30
CA ASP A 635 -28.03 -25.06 -16.83
C ASP A 635 -26.65 -25.29 -16.19
N VAL A 636 -25.90 -26.28 -16.68
CA VAL A 636 -24.55 -26.58 -16.18
C VAL A 636 -23.58 -25.43 -16.50
N LEU A 637 -23.64 -24.88 -17.72
CA LEU A 637 -22.77 -23.76 -18.13
C LEU A 637 -23.08 -22.49 -17.31
N VAL A 638 -24.36 -22.10 -17.22
CA VAL A 638 -24.77 -20.90 -16.47
C VAL A 638 -24.41 -21.07 -14.98
N SER A 639 -24.68 -22.25 -14.41
CA SER A 639 -24.33 -22.52 -13.01
C SER A 639 -22.82 -22.47 -12.75
N ASN A 640 -22.01 -23.04 -13.63
CA ASN A 640 -20.55 -23.02 -13.48
C ASN A 640 -19.95 -21.63 -13.71
N LEU A 641 -20.38 -20.92 -14.75
CA LEU A 641 -19.90 -19.57 -15.04
C LEU A 641 -20.30 -18.57 -13.95
N ARG A 642 -21.49 -18.75 -13.35
CA ARG A 642 -21.93 -17.92 -12.24
C ARG A 642 -21.17 -18.20 -10.96
N ARG A 643 -20.92 -19.49 -10.65
CA ARG A 643 -20.08 -19.91 -9.52
C ARG A 643 -18.67 -19.32 -9.60
N SER A 644 -18.16 -19.20 -10.78
CA SER A 644 -16.83 -18.69 -11.05
C SER A 644 -16.78 -17.16 -11.26
N GLY A 645 -17.88 -16.46 -10.98
CA GLY A 645 -17.93 -15.00 -11.16
C GLY A 645 -17.88 -14.53 -12.62
N LEU A 646 -17.86 -15.47 -13.60
CA LEU A 646 -17.80 -15.15 -15.04
C LEU A 646 -19.13 -14.66 -15.64
N LEU A 647 -20.19 -14.50 -14.84
CA LEU A 647 -21.47 -13.98 -15.31
C LEU A 647 -21.94 -12.80 -14.47
N ALA A 648 -22.32 -11.73 -15.14
CA ALA A 648 -23.04 -10.60 -14.60
C ALA A 648 -24.43 -10.47 -15.23
N GLU A 649 -25.40 -9.84 -14.53
CA GLU A 649 -26.66 -9.44 -15.13
C GLU A 649 -26.41 -8.21 -16.00
N ALA A 650 -26.85 -8.26 -17.27
CA ALA A 650 -26.71 -7.11 -18.16
C ALA A 650 -27.58 -5.94 -17.67
N GLY A 651 -26.95 -4.78 -17.42
CA GLY A 651 -27.65 -3.58 -16.96
C GLY A 651 -27.62 -3.34 -15.43
N ARG A 652 -26.84 -4.12 -14.68
CA ARG A 652 -26.44 -3.79 -13.31
C ARG A 652 -24.92 -3.50 -13.31
N ASP A 653 -24.59 -2.22 -13.33
CA ASP A 653 -23.22 -1.72 -13.07
C ASP A 653 -22.88 -1.76 -11.58
#